data_6c83938e2ecb46b0d3ad7731111f0f12
#
_entry.id   6c83938e2ecb46b0d3ad7731111f0f12
#
_cell.length_a   1.000
_cell.length_b   1.000
_cell.length_c   1.000
_cell.angle_alpha   90.00
_cell.angle_beta   90.00
_cell.angle_gamma   90.00
#
_symmetry.space_group_name_H-M   'P 1'
#
loop_
_entity.id
_entity.type
_entity.pdbx_description
1 polymer ?
#
loop_
_entity_poly.entity_id
_entity_poly.type
_entity_poly.pdbx_seq_one_letter_code
_entity_poly.pdbx_strand_id
1 'polypeptide(L)'
;MFGRKGYKRRLFGAVFGILAALLAAAPAAAQLGHERRPRLHKGTPITFRADQIEYDEAHALIIARGHVEIAQGGNILLADVVTYNQRSDTVTASGHVTLLLPSGDIIFTSYMELRDRMNDAFATNVRMLFADRSRLAANAARRTNGNRTELARAVYSPCDLCRRNPAAPPAWQLKARQIDHDEQLKIIEFRDAVMEIDGWPVFYTPYLSAPDPTVKRASGFLTPSFGSSNTLGVHFGIPYFWVLGPDKDLTLSPRITTAAGPVLAGEYRERFGNGFIDAIASANYSNVGAGTSDRFRGHINADGAFDLDSEFRTGFAIERASDQTYLQEFGFPTPPLDALISRAYLEGFEPRGATDIDAYMFQPLLPGLGDSTQPIVLPVATRSWETEPNAFGFGGIWRFNANLLNIVREVGTQTRRLSLGSQWQRTFRDGLGGQYRFLFSARADGYSVSDLSLKSNPDLPAAYFPVNGMPAAEPIGRNFATGRIFPQVGLIWNYPLIRRGAATTQLVEPIAAVFAGPSGGNQHRIPDEDSLDFDFSATDLFRPDRLPGYDVLDTGQRVDYGLKLGLYDDRGGSYRMLVGQSYRAERNPFLPLASGAEHRLSDVVGSVVLAPSSYLDLTYRFRLDRKDLTNRSQQIGVSAGPQSFRVSGNFLLIPAQQPNEAEIIPTTGQSLVLGKREQLSFDATVRLTRYWSLRGTETLNLTNSTNLVNGVAVPQAVNTSLYASISAIYQDECMAFIGSLSQSGIVNGPVKPGVSVLFSVVFKNLGEIGGTLASFASPLP
;
A
#
# COMPACT_ATOMS: atom_id res chain seq x y z
N MET A 1 35.94 -8.38 33.21
CA MET A 1 35.48 -9.47 32.35
C MET A 1 34.27 -10.15 33.01
N PHE A 2 33.13 -9.51 33.05
CA PHE A 2 31.83 -10.07 33.49
C PHE A 2 30.72 -9.11 33.08
N GLY A 3 29.73 -9.57 32.32
CA GLY A 3 28.40 -9.03 32.42
C GLY A 3 27.83 -8.25 31.24
N ARG A 4 28.14 -8.51 29.92
CA ARG A 4 27.40 -7.88 28.79
C ARG A 4 26.31 -8.73 28.15
N LYS A 5 26.18 -10.02 28.49
CA LYS A 5 25.11 -10.91 27.94
C LYS A 5 23.72 -10.72 28.56
N GLY A 6 23.61 -10.03 29.70
CA GLY A 6 22.35 -9.87 30.44
C GLY A 6 21.45 -8.72 29.96
N TYR A 7 22.00 -7.74 29.24
CA TYR A 7 21.27 -6.53 28.86
C TYR A 7 20.31 -6.76 27.68
N LYS A 8 20.72 -7.56 26.68
CA LYS A 8 19.85 -7.92 25.53
C LYS A 8 18.60 -8.69 25.97
N ARG A 9 18.71 -9.58 26.95
CA ARG A 9 17.55 -10.34 27.47
C ARG A 9 16.58 -9.48 28.29
N ARG A 10 17.06 -8.42 28.93
CA ARG A 10 16.20 -7.53 29.74
C ARG A 10 15.49 -6.46 28.89
N LEU A 11 16.11 -5.96 27.82
CA LEU A 11 15.45 -5.05 26.89
C LEU A 11 14.38 -5.78 26.04
N PHE A 12 14.65 -7.00 25.59
CA PHE A 12 13.67 -7.83 24.89
C PHE A 12 12.48 -8.18 25.78
N GLY A 13 12.73 -8.45 27.07
CA GLY A 13 11.68 -8.69 28.06
C GLY A 13 10.82 -7.46 28.37
N ALA A 14 11.39 -6.24 28.33
CA ALA A 14 10.65 -5.01 28.60
C ALA A 14 9.76 -4.59 27.44
N VAL A 15 10.23 -4.73 26.18
CA VAL A 15 9.42 -4.45 25.00
C VAL A 15 8.30 -5.49 24.84
N PHE A 16 8.57 -6.75 25.09
CA PHE A 16 7.54 -7.81 25.10
C PHE A 16 6.58 -7.68 26.29
N GLY A 17 7.04 -7.19 27.44
CA GLY A 17 6.21 -6.94 28.61
C GLY A 17 5.21 -5.81 28.42
N ILE A 18 5.57 -4.76 27.70
CA ILE A 18 4.66 -3.65 27.36
C ILE A 18 3.67 -4.11 26.28
N LEU A 19 4.08 -4.92 25.31
CA LEU A 19 3.20 -5.50 24.31
C LEU A 19 2.20 -6.50 24.92
N ALA A 20 2.65 -7.32 25.89
CA ALA A 20 1.79 -8.26 26.62
C ALA A 20 0.80 -7.57 27.58
N ALA A 21 1.14 -6.41 28.14
CA ALA A 21 0.24 -5.63 28.98
C ALA A 21 -0.86 -4.91 28.17
N LEU A 22 -0.60 -4.56 26.90
CA LEU A 22 -1.59 -4.00 25.98
C LEU A 22 -2.55 -5.06 25.42
N LEU A 23 -2.15 -6.33 25.38
CA LEU A 23 -3.00 -7.46 24.96
C LEU A 23 -3.93 -8.00 26.05
N ALA A 24 -3.76 -7.55 27.30
CA ALA A 24 -4.56 -8.00 28.45
C ALA A 24 -5.85 -7.16 28.69
N ALA A 25 -6.17 -6.20 27.83
CA ALA A 25 -7.46 -5.53 27.88
C ALA A 25 -8.55 -6.49 27.36
N ALA A 26 -9.33 -7.04 28.31
CA ALA A 26 -10.41 -7.98 28.03
C ALA A 26 -11.44 -7.39 27.05
N PRO A 27 -11.86 -8.13 26.02
CA PRO A 27 -12.88 -7.65 25.11
C PRO A 27 -14.23 -7.62 25.80
N ALA A 28 -14.91 -6.47 25.82
CA ALA A 28 -16.33 -6.40 26.03
C ALA A 28 -17.02 -7.16 24.88
N ALA A 29 -17.60 -8.30 25.19
CA ALA A 29 -18.32 -9.13 24.22
C ALA A 29 -19.53 -8.35 23.67
N ALA A 30 -19.35 -7.76 22.50
CA ALA A 30 -20.48 -7.27 21.71
C ALA A 30 -21.20 -8.51 21.17
N GLN A 31 -22.32 -8.84 21.75
CA GLN A 31 -23.28 -9.82 21.23
C GLN A 31 -23.86 -9.24 19.92
N LEU A 32 -23.30 -9.66 18.79
CA LEU A 32 -23.94 -9.48 17.49
C LEU A 32 -25.27 -10.25 17.51
N GLY A 33 -26.37 -9.51 17.50
CA GLY A 33 -27.69 -10.06 17.45
C GLY A 33 -27.83 -10.98 16.24
N HIS A 34 -28.25 -12.23 16.50
CA HIS A 34 -28.66 -13.14 15.44
C HIS A 34 -29.87 -12.49 14.72
N GLU A 35 -29.68 -12.08 13.48
CA GLU A 35 -30.83 -11.78 12.62
C GLU A 35 -31.70 -13.04 12.51
N ARG A 36 -32.79 -13.04 13.26
CA ARG A 36 -33.81 -14.06 13.13
C ARG A 36 -34.46 -13.86 11.76
N ARG A 37 -34.28 -14.85 10.86
CA ARG A 37 -35.14 -14.95 9.66
C ARG A 37 -36.61 -14.81 10.06
N PRO A 38 -37.44 -14.07 9.31
CA PRO A 38 -38.85 -14.00 9.58
C PRO A 38 -39.45 -15.41 9.40
N ARG A 39 -39.77 -16.08 10.50
CA ARG A 39 -40.61 -17.27 10.47
C ARG A 39 -41.96 -16.80 10.00
N LEU A 40 -42.52 -17.42 8.94
CA LEU A 40 -43.89 -17.22 8.52
C LEU A 40 -44.80 -17.36 9.75
N HIS A 41 -45.38 -16.26 10.20
CA HIS A 41 -46.28 -16.27 11.35
C HIS A 41 -47.54 -17.00 10.93
N LYS A 42 -48.08 -17.87 11.79
CA LYS A 42 -49.42 -18.42 11.63
C LYS A 42 -50.39 -17.25 11.46
N GLY A 43 -50.96 -17.10 10.23
CA GLY A 43 -51.90 -16.02 9.93
C GLY A 43 -51.45 -14.98 8.90
N THR A 44 -50.29 -15.15 8.19
CA THR A 44 -49.97 -14.28 7.05
C THR A 44 -51.06 -14.43 5.97
N PRO A 45 -51.75 -13.35 5.59
CA PRO A 45 -52.81 -13.45 4.61
C PRO A 45 -52.29 -13.89 3.25
N ILE A 46 -52.98 -14.78 2.59
CA ILE A 46 -52.73 -15.18 1.21
C ILE A 46 -53.60 -14.29 0.34
N THR A 47 -52.99 -13.52 -0.55
CA THR A 47 -53.71 -12.84 -1.62
C THR A 47 -53.69 -13.69 -2.88
N PHE A 48 -54.81 -13.75 -3.56
CA PHE A 48 -55.03 -14.66 -4.66
C PHE A 48 -55.78 -13.96 -5.79
N ARG A 49 -55.34 -14.14 -7.02
CA ARG A 49 -55.96 -13.61 -8.24
C ARG A 49 -55.88 -14.65 -9.35
N ALA A 50 -56.95 -14.84 -10.11
CA ALA A 50 -56.99 -15.69 -11.30
C ALA A 50 -58.14 -15.24 -12.21
N ASP A 51 -58.12 -15.62 -13.49
CA ASP A 51 -59.20 -15.33 -14.41
C ASP A 51 -60.42 -16.21 -14.14
N GLN A 52 -60.18 -17.47 -13.72
CA GLN A 52 -61.25 -18.44 -13.41
C GLN A 52 -60.84 -19.31 -12.21
N ILE A 53 -61.85 -19.60 -11.33
CA ILE A 53 -61.70 -20.54 -10.21
C ILE A 53 -62.78 -21.56 -10.31
N GLU A 54 -62.40 -22.83 -10.20
CA GLU A 54 -63.31 -24.00 -10.20
C GLU A 54 -63.06 -24.78 -8.90
N TYR A 55 -64.16 -25.22 -8.26
CA TYR A 55 -64.10 -26.08 -7.09
C TYR A 55 -64.73 -27.45 -7.41
N ASP A 56 -63.90 -28.50 -7.40
CA ASP A 56 -64.31 -29.88 -7.51
C ASP A 56 -64.46 -30.48 -6.12
N GLU A 57 -65.76 -30.51 -5.64
CA GLU A 57 -66.11 -31.01 -4.32
C GLU A 57 -65.85 -32.50 -4.16
N ALA A 58 -66.02 -33.29 -5.22
CA ALA A 58 -65.85 -34.74 -5.18
C ALA A 58 -64.39 -35.15 -4.89
N HIS A 59 -63.44 -34.41 -5.42
CA HIS A 59 -62.02 -34.64 -5.25
C HIS A 59 -61.37 -33.67 -4.26
N ALA A 60 -62.07 -32.70 -3.69
CA ALA A 60 -61.64 -31.66 -2.82
C ALA A 60 -60.48 -30.84 -3.46
N LEU A 61 -60.66 -30.43 -4.73
CA LEU A 61 -59.72 -29.67 -5.51
C LEU A 61 -60.19 -28.24 -5.74
N ILE A 62 -59.32 -27.26 -5.55
CA ILE A 62 -59.48 -25.89 -6.01
C ILE A 62 -58.58 -25.68 -7.20
N ILE A 63 -59.14 -25.36 -8.36
CA ILE A 63 -58.39 -25.16 -9.59
C ILE A 63 -58.53 -23.71 -10.03
N ALA A 64 -57.43 -23.01 -10.12
CA ALA A 64 -57.30 -21.66 -10.63
C ALA A 64 -56.67 -21.69 -12.03
N ARG A 65 -57.26 -20.97 -12.97
CA ARG A 65 -56.79 -20.92 -14.37
C ARG A 65 -56.68 -19.47 -14.85
N GLY A 66 -55.67 -19.21 -15.69
CA GLY A 66 -55.42 -17.94 -16.34
C GLY A 66 -54.85 -16.89 -15.40
N HIS A 67 -53.63 -16.42 -15.72
CA HIS A 67 -52.92 -15.37 -15.02
C HIS A 67 -52.97 -15.50 -13.49
N VAL A 68 -52.76 -16.73 -13.00
CA VAL A 68 -52.81 -17.01 -11.56
C VAL A 68 -51.68 -16.31 -10.84
N GLU A 69 -52.02 -15.51 -9.83
CA GLU A 69 -51.09 -14.85 -8.94
C GLU A 69 -51.43 -15.18 -7.49
N ILE A 70 -50.47 -15.70 -6.74
CA ILE A 70 -50.59 -16.01 -5.32
C ILE A 70 -49.45 -15.33 -4.59
N ALA A 71 -49.77 -14.48 -3.61
CA ALA A 71 -48.75 -13.83 -2.80
C ALA A 71 -48.96 -14.14 -1.31
N GLN A 72 -47.86 -14.53 -0.64
CA GLN A 72 -47.86 -14.83 0.79
C GLN A 72 -46.46 -14.51 1.38
N GLY A 73 -46.40 -13.67 2.40
CA GLY A 73 -45.18 -13.41 3.16
C GLY A 73 -44.01 -12.88 2.32
N GLY A 74 -44.30 -12.15 1.24
CA GLY A 74 -43.29 -11.64 0.30
C GLY A 74 -42.93 -12.60 -0.83
N ASN A 75 -43.38 -13.87 -0.81
CA ASN A 75 -43.32 -14.77 -1.95
C ASN A 75 -44.43 -14.46 -2.93
N ILE A 76 -44.17 -14.45 -4.23
CA ILE A 76 -45.14 -14.27 -5.29
C ILE A 76 -45.01 -15.41 -6.28
N LEU A 77 -46.10 -16.23 -6.42
CA LEU A 77 -46.15 -17.32 -7.39
C LEU A 77 -47.07 -16.90 -8.56
N LEU A 78 -46.55 -16.95 -9.76
CA LEU A 78 -47.28 -16.76 -11.02
C LEU A 78 -47.34 -18.08 -11.77
N ALA A 79 -48.50 -18.42 -12.37
CA ALA A 79 -48.63 -19.62 -13.19
C ALA A 79 -49.84 -19.54 -14.12
N ASP A 80 -49.90 -20.39 -15.14
CA ASP A 80 -51.11 -20.50 -16.00
C ASP A 80 -52.21 -21.25 -15.30
N VAL A 81 -51.87 -22.30 -14.52
CA VAL A 81 -52.83 -23.10 -13.75
C VAL A 81 -52.26 -23.44 -12.38
N VAL A 82 -53.02 -23.28 -11.34
CA VAL A 82 -52.73 -23.74 -9.98
C VAL A 82 -53.84 -24.61 -9.47
N THR A 83 -53.51 -25.78 -8.93
CA THR A 83 -54.46 -26.69 -8.31
C THR A 83 -54.05 -26.94 -6.87
N TYR A 84 -54.99 -26.74 -5.94
CA TYR A 84 -54.80 -27.06 -4.54
C TYR A 84 -55.67 -28.26 -4.15
N ASN A 85 -55.04 -29.33 -3.70
CA ASN A 85 -55.68 -30.51 -3.18
C ASN A 85 -55.78 -30.39 -1.64
N GLN A 86 -57.00 -30.20 -1.15
CA GLN A 86 -57.25 -30.00 0.28
C GLN A 86 -57.04 -31.27 1.13
N ARG A 87 -57.12 -32.49 0.53
CA ARG A 87 -56.92 -33.74 1.26
C ARG A 87 -55.45 -34.05 1.49
N SER A 88 -54.60 -33.75 0.52
CA SER A 88 -53.18 -34.00 0.59
C SER A 88 -52.35 -32.79 0.96
N ASP A 89 -52.98 -31.62 1.17
CA ASP A 89 -52.34 -30.30 1.39
C ASP A 89 -51.24 -30.03 0.35
N THR A 90 -51.58 -30.30 -0.93
CA THR A 90 -50.62 -30.20 -2.04
C THR A 90 -51.07 -29.10 -3.00
N VAL A 91 -50.16 -28.16 -3.29
CA VAL A 91 -50.32 -27.16 -4.35
C VAL A 91 -49.51 -27.57 -5.55
N THR A 92 -50.14 -27.66 -6.72
CA THR A 92 -49.42 -27.87 -8.00
C THR A 92 -49.59 -26.64 -8.87
N ALA A 93 -48.49 -26.14 -9.45
CA ALA A 93 -48.49 -25.05 -10.39
C ALA A 93 -47.93 -25.54 -11.74
N SER A 94 -48.52 -25.16 -12.83
CA SER A 94 -48.09 -25.58 -14.18
C SER A 94 -48.29 -24.46 -15.20
N GLY A 95 -47.44 -24.47 -16.24
CA GLY A 95 -47.41 -23.47 -17.29
C GLY A 95 -46.77 -22.15 -16.81
N HIS A 96 -45.67 -21.76 -17.40
CA HIS A 96 -44.94 -20.52 -17.14
C HIS A 96 -44.79 -20.16 -15.66
N VAL A 97 -44.56 -21.16 -14.82
CA VAL A 97 -44.48 -20.99 -13.36
C VAL A 97 -43.27 -20.09 -13.02
N THR A 98 -43.54 -18.99 -12.31
CA THR A 98 -42.51 -18.07 -11.82
C THR A 98 -42.75 -17.85 -10.31
N LEU A 99 -41.69 -18.11 -9.51
CA LEU A 99 -41.72 -17.86 -8.07
C LEU A 99 -40.66 -16.79 -7.72
N LEU A 100 -41.13 -15.66 -7.20
CA LEU A 100 -40.31 -14.59 -6.68
C LEU A 100 -40.16 -14.78 -5.17
N LEU A 101 -38.92 -14.81 -4.70
CA LEU A 101 -38.59 -14.95 -3.28
C LEU A 101 -38.30 -13.59 -2.64
N PRO A 102 -38.48 -13.42 -1.32
CA PRO A 102 -38.17 -12.20 -0.60
C PRO A 102 -36.67 -11.84 -0.66
N SER A 103 -35.79 -12.80 -0.93
CA SER A 103 -34.35 -12.59 -1.16
C SER A 103 -34.05 -11.82 -2.44
N GLY A 104 -35.01 -11.69 -3.35
CA GLY A 104 -34.82 -11.15 -4.70
C GLY A 104 -34.51 -12.23 -5.73
N ASP A 105 -34.46 -13.50 -5.35
CA ASP A 105 -34.23 -14.62 -6.27
C ASP A 105 -35.50 -14.93 -7.04
N ILE A 106 -35.35 -15.32 -8.30
CA ILE A 106 -36.48 -15.66 -9.18
C ILE A 106 -36.30 -17.09 -9.70
N ILE A 107 -37.30 -17.92 -9.51
CA ILE A 107 -37.32 -19.31 -9.99
C ILE A 107 -38.33 -19.43 -11.13
N PHE A 108 -37.90 -19.93 -12.27
CA PHE A 108 -38.77 -20.27 -13.42
C PHE A 108 -38.81 -21.79 -13.56
N THR A 109 -39.99 -22.35 -13.78
CA THR A 109 -40.15 -23.79 -13.97
C THR A 109 -41.37 -24.07 -14.86
N SER A 110 -41.43 -25.26 -15.46
CA SER A 110 -42.60 -25.71 -16.23
C SER A 110 -43.65 -26.36 -15.37
N TYR A 111 -43.25 -26.95 -14.23
CA TYR A 111 -44.12 -27.62 -13.28
C TYR A 111 -43.53 -27.54 -11.88
N MET A 112 -44.36 -27.24 -10.89
CA MET A 112 -43.95 -27.18 -9.49
C MET A 112 -45.04 -27.83 -8.62
N GLU A 113 -44.63 -28.66 -7.71
CA GLU A 113 -45.47 -29.26 -6.66
C GLU A 113 -44.92 -28.83 -5.29
N LEU A 114 -45.81 -28.35 -4.43
CA LEU A 114 -45.50 -27.84 -3.10
C LEU A 114 -46.31 -28.60 -2.07
N ARG A 115 -45.71 -29.10 -1.01
CA ARG A 115 -46.34 -29.78 0.11
C ARG A 115 -45.84 -29.22 1.44
N ASP A 116 -46.55 -29.53 2.51
CA ASP A 116 -46.20 -29.14 3.87
C ASP A 116 -45.77 -27.67 3.96
N ARG A 117 -46.60 -26.74 3.46
CA ARG A 117 -46.37 -25.31 3.46
C ARG A 117 -45.03 -24.91 2.81
N MET A 118 -44.67 -25.51 1.69
CA MET A 118 -43.44 -25.29 0.94
C MET A 118 -42.16 -25.90 1.58
N ASN A 119 -42.28 -26.71 2.64
CA ASN A 119 -41.15 -27.44 3.19
C ASN A 119 -40.67 -28.53 2.22
N ASP A 120 -41.61 -29.19 1.55
CA ASP A 120 -41.32 -30.14 0.49
C ASP A 120 -41.76 -29.57 -0.85
N ALA A 121 -40.88 -29.63 -1.82
CA ALA A 121 -41.15 -29.14 -3.17
C ALA A 121 -40.51 -30.05 -4.21
N PHE A 122 -41.17 -30.17 -5.37
CA PHE A 122 -40.61 -30.79 -6.57
C PHE A 122 -40.86 -29.87 -7.76
N ALA A 123 -39.84 -29.68 -8.61
CA ALA A 123 -39.95 -28.84 -9.80
C ALA A 123 -39.17 -29.45 -10.97
N THR A 124 -39.64 -29.20 -12.21
CA THR A 124 -38.97 -29.68 -13.43
C THR A 124 -38.60 -28.51 -14.34
N ASN A 125 -37.49 -28.67 -15.08
CA ASN A 125 -36.95 -27.62 -15.97
C ASN A 125 -36.71 -26.31 -15.23
N VAL A 126 -36.03 -26.39 -14.09
CA VAL A 126 -35.78 -25.26 -13.19
C VAL A 126 -34.74 -24.33 -13.75
N ARG A 127 -35.02 -23.03 -13.72
CA ARG A 127 -34.06 -21.96 -13.98
C ARG A 127 -34.13 -20.95 -12.84
N MET A 128 -33.00 -20.57 -12.28
CA MET A 128 -32.95 -19.62 -11.18
C MET A 128 -32.08 -18.43 -11.58
N LEU A 129 -32.57 -17.26 -11.25
CA LEU A 129 -31.82 -16.00 -11.32
C LEU A 129 -31.65 -15.49 -9.88
N PHE A 130 -30.45 -15.51 -9.36
CA PHE A 130 -30.15 -15.02 -8.02
C PHE A 130 -30.07 -13.48 -7.96
N ALA A 131 -30.22 -12.92 -6.78
CA ALA A 131 -30.16 -11.47 -6.55
C ALA A 131 -28.81 -10.86 -6.95
N ASP A 132 -27.70 -11.63 -6.88
CA ASP A 132 -26.35 -11.26 -7.34
C ASP A 132 -26.16 -11.40 -8.86
N ARG A 133 -27.24 -11.71 -9.62
CA ARG A 133 -27.32 -11.99 -11.06
C ARG A 133 -26.69 -13.33 -11.48
N SER A 134 -26.21 -14.14 -10.57
CA SER A 134 -25.80 -15.49 -10.92
C SER A 134 -27.00 -16.33 -11.36
N ARG A 135 -26.75 -17.37 -12.13
CA ARG A 135 -27.77 -18.19 -12.78
C ARG A 135 -27.53 -19.66 -12.52
N LEU A 136 -28.63 -20.38 -12.33
CA LEU A 136 -28.61 -21.83 -12.22
C LEU A 136 -29.72 -22.41 -13.10
N ALA A 137 -29.43 -23.51 -13.79
CA ALA A 137 -30.43 -24.30 -14.49
C ALA A 137 -30.28 -25.78 -14.10
N ALA A 138 -31.40 -26.48 -13.94
CA ALA A 138 -31.43 -27.90 -13.60
C ALA A 138 -32.59 -28.61 -14.27
N ASN A 139 -32.46 -29.91 -14.59
CA ASN A 139 -33.53 -30.70 -15.15
C ASN A 139 -34.67 -30.91 -14.13
N ALA A 140 -34.31 -31.08 -12.87
CA ALA A 140 -35.26 -31.21 -11.77
C ALA A 140 -34.64 -30.67 -10.47
N ALA A 141 -35.52 -30.19 -9.59
CA ALA A 141 -35.23 -29.80 -8.23
C ALA A 141 -36.15 -30.51 -7.26
N ARG A 142 -35.61 -30.97 -6.14
CA ARG A 142 -36.38 -31.55 -5.02
C ARG A 142 -35.93 -30.88 -3.73
N ARG A 143 -36.87 -30.31 -3.02
CA ARG A 143 -36.66 -29.75 -1.68
C ARG A 143 -37.29 -30.68 -0.65
N THR A 144 -36.60 -30.91 0.45
CA THR A 144 -37.01 -31.81 1.52
C THR A 144 -36.81 -31.12 2.87
N ASN A 145 -37.82 -31.23 3.74
CA ASN A 145 -37.82 -30.68 5.11
C ASN A 145 -37.55 -29.18 5.18
N GLY A 146 -37.81 -28.41 4.14
CA GLY A 146 -37.58 -26.96 4.09
C GLY A 146 -36.14 -26.54 4.17
N ASN A 147 -35.19 -27.46 4.08
CA ASN A 147 -33.77 -27.23 4.34
C ASN A 147 -32.85 -27.67 3.20
N ARG A 148 -33.06 -28.85 2.64
CA ARG A 148 -32.21 -29.45 1.64
C ARG A 148 -32.81 -29.40 0.26
N THR A 149 -32.13 -28.84 -0.70
CA THR A 149 -32.51 -28.77 -2.11
C THR A 149 -31.52 -29.58 -2.95
N GLU A 150 -32.01 -30.62 -3.59
CA GLU A 150 -31.28 -31.48 -4.54
C GLU A 150 -31.61 -31.06 -5.96
N LEU A 151 -30.59 -30.82 -6.79
CA LEU A 151 -30.70 -30.42 -8.18
C LEU A 151 -30.04 -31.46 -9.08
N ALA A 152 -30.79 -31.99 -10.03
CA ALA A 152 -30.30 -33.02 -10.96
C ALA A 152 -29.85 -32.39 -12.28
N ARG A 153 -28.65 -32.78 -12.75
CA ARG A 153 -28.04 -32.26 -14.00
C ARG A 153 -28.08 -30.74 -14.05
N ALA A 154 -27.41 -30.12 -13.12
CA ALA A 154 -27.43 -28.68 -12.94
C ALA A 154 -26.22 -28.00 -13.57
N VAL A 155 -26.42 -26.75 -13.98
CA VAL A 155 -25.40 -25.84 -14.51
C VAL A 155 -25.50 -24.55 -13.75
N TYR A 156 -24.40 -24.09 -13.18
CA TYR A 156 -24.27 -22.83 -12.49
C TYR A 156 -23.31 -21.90 -13.21
N SER A 157 -23.62 -20.61 -13.31
CA SER A 157 -22.73 -19.57 -13.79
C SER A 157 -23.08 -18.21 -13.19
N PRO A 158 -22.10 -17.42 -12.69
CA PRO A 158 -22.32 -16.05 -12.27
C PRO A 158 -22.16 -15.05 -13.43
N CYS A 159 -21.86 -15.53 -14.64
CA CYS A 159 -21.63 -14.70 -15.82
C CYS A 159 -22.92 -14.28 -16.50
N ASP A 160 -22.96 -13.08 -17.04
CA ASP A 160 -24.06 -12.66 -17.90
C ASP A 160 -24.04 -13.41 -19.24
N LEU A 161 -25.22 -13.74 -19.74
CA LEU A 161 -25.35 -14.35 -21.06
C LEU A 161 -25.04 -13.32 -22.15
N CYS A 162 -24.43 -13.78 -23.24
CA CYS A 162 -24.15 -12.92 -24.36
C CYS A 162 -25.46 -12.36 -24.96
N ARG A 163 -25.65 -11.04 -24.92
CA ARG A 163 -26.88 -10.38 -25.39
C ARG A 163 -27.17 -10.63 -26.88
N ARG A 164 -26.11 -10.81 -27.70
CA ARG A 164 -26.25 -11.08 -29.14
C ARG A 164 -26.54 -12.53 -29.45
N ASN A 165 -26.09 -13.45 -28.62
CA ASN A 165 -26.34 -14.89 -28.74
C ASN A 165 -26.53 -15.51 -27.35
N PRO A 166 -27.76 -15.46 -26.80
CA PRO A 166 -28.04 -16.01 -25.48
C PRO A 166 -27.86 -17.52 -25.36
N ALA A 167 -27.75 -18.24 -26.47
CA ALA A 167 -27.50 -19.67 -26.52
C ALA A 167 -25.98 -20.01 -26.45
N ALA A 168 -25.10 -19.02 -26.60
CA ALA A 168 -23.67 -19.24 -26.42
C ALA A 168 -23.37 -19.54 -24.96
N PRO A 169 -22.38 -20.41 -24.66
CA PRO A 169 -21.95 -20.66 -23.29
C PRO A 169 -21.47 -19.34 -22.66
N PRO A 170 -21.69 -19.15 -21.35
CA PRO A 170 -21.11 -18.02 -20.62
C PRO A 170 -19.60 -18.14 -20.55
N ALA A 171 -18.89 -17.06 -20.17
CA ALA A 171 -17.43 -17.06 -20.06
C ALA A 171 -16.90 -18.22 -19.19
N TRP A 172 -17.62 -18.57 -18.13
CA TRP A 172 -17.42 -19.83 -17.43
C TRP A 172 -18.69 -20.38 -16.80
N GLN A 173 -18.75 -21.68 -16.64
CA GLN A 173 -19.85 -22.39 -16.00
C GLN A 173 -19.37 -23.66 -15.31
N LEU A 174 -20.10 -24.06 -14.27
CA LEU A 174 -19.89 -25.31 -13.56
C LEU A 174 -21.09 -26.24 -13.82
N LYS A 175 -20.87 -27.34 -14.52
CA LYS A 175 -21.85 -28.39 -14.75
C LYS A 175 -21.66 -29.48 -13.70
N ALA A 176 -22.73 -29.95 -13.08
CA ALA A 176 -22.68 -31.04 -12.12
C ALA A 176 -23.81 -32.06 -12.39
N ARG A 177 -23.51 -33.33 -12.15
CA ARG A 177 -24.56 -34.37 -12.21
C ARG A 177 -25.61 -34.16 -11.15
N GLN A 178 -25.18 -33.73 -9.95
CA GLN A 178 -26.04 -33.41 -8.83
C GLN A 178 -25.44 -32.21 -8.05
N ILE A 179 -26.32 -31.31 -7.61
CA ILE A 179 -25.99 -30.27 -6.65
C ILE A 179 -26.89 -30.43 -5.45
N ASP A 180 -26.31 -30.50 -4.26
CA ASP A 180 -27.00 -30.58 -2.99
C ASP A 180 -26.77 -29.26 -2.23
N HIS A 181 -27.82 -28.48 -1.98
CA HIS A 181 -27.79 -27.26 -1.22
C HIS A 181 -28.43 -27.46 0.14
N ASP A 182 -27.64 -27.38 1.20
CA ASP A 182 -28.12 -27.42 2.59
C ASP A 182 -28.13 -26.02 3.17
N GLU A 183 -29.34 -25.45 3.32
CA GLU A 183 -29.53 -24.09 3.84
C GLU A 183 -29.20 -23.96 5.35
N GLN A 184 -29.28 -25.05 6.10
CA GLN A 184 -28.98 -25.05 7.53
C GLN A 184 -27.47 -25.06 7.76
N LEU A 185 -26.75 -25.90 7.04
CA LEU A 185 -25.29 -25.96 7.05
C LEU A 185 -24.66 -24.85 6.21
N LYS A 186 -25.47 -24.21 5.35
CA LYS A 186 -25.04 -23.18 4.40
C LYS A 186 -23.91 -23.65 3.49
N ILE A 187 -24.06 -24.85 2.95
CA ILE A 187 -23.09 -25.52 2.07
C ILE A 187 -23.79 -25.94 0.78
N ILE A 188 -23.08 -25.76 -0.33
CA ILE A 188 -23.47 -26.29 -1.63
C ILE A 188 -22.42 -27.34 -2.03
N GLU A 189 -22.89 -28.58 -2.24
CA GLU A 189 -22.06 -29.70 -2.67
C GLU A 189 -22.35 -30.01 -4.14
N PHE A 190 -21.29 -30.18 -4.91
CA PHE A 190 -21.34 -30.54 -6.33
C PHE A 190 -20.76 -31.93 -6.51
N ARG A 191 -21.49 -32.82 -7.19
CA ARG A 191 -21.03 -34.19 -7.52
C ARG A 191 -20.82 -34.32 -9.01
N ASP A 192 -19.68 -34.91 -9.39
CA ASP A 192 -19.22 -35.04 -10.79
C ASP A 192 -19.27 -33.67 -11.50
N ALA A 193 -18.53 -32.73 -10.97
CA ALA A 193 -18.51 -31.36 -11.46
C ALA A 193 -17.45 -31.17 -12.56
N VAL A 194 -17.87 -30.54 -13.66
CA VAL A 194 -17.02 -30.13 -14.78
C VAL A 194 -17.07 -28.62 -14.90
N MET A 195 -15.91 -27.99 -14.79
CA MET A 195 -15.78 -26.57 -15.07
C MET A 195 -15.47 -26.35 -16.54
N GLU A 196 -16.23 -25.48 -17.18
CA GLU A 196 -16.06 -25.09 -18.57
C GLU A 196 -15.74 -23.60 -18.67
N ILE A 197 -14.80 -23.24 -19.53
CA ILE A 197 -14.49 -21.87 -19.92
C ILE A 197 -14.81 -21.74 -21.41
N ASP A 198 -15.68 -20.80 -21.75
CA ASP A 198 -16.19 -20.60 -23.11
C ASP A 198 -16.70 -21.90 -23.78
N GLY A 199 -17.30 -22.78 -22.97
CA GLY A 199 -17.81 -24.09 -23.38
C GLY A 199 -16.80 -25.21 -23.45
N TRP A 200 -15.49 -24.98 -23.23
CA TRP A 200 -14.47 -25.99 -23.20
C TRP A 200 -14.27 -26.54 -21.78
N PRO A 201 -14.29 -27.86 -21.56
CA PRO A 201 -14.05 -28.47 -20.26
C PRO A 201 -12.57 -28.30 -19.88
N VAL A 202 -12.31 -27.59 -18.78
CA VAL A 202 -10.94 -27.28 -18.30
C VAL A 202 -10.58 -28.02 -17.02
N PHE A 203 -11.59 -28.43 -16.23
CA PHE A 203 -11.35 -29.09 -14.96
C PHE A 203 -12.52 -30.00 -14.60
N TYR A 204 -12.21 -31.20 -14.03
CA TYR A 204 -13.18 -32.11 -13.49
C TYR A 204 -12.85 -32.46 -12.04
N THR A 205 -13.89 -32.54 -11.22
CA THR A 205 -13.78 -33.07 -9.85
C THR A 205 -14.98 -33.98 -9.53
N PRO A 206 -14.76 -35.15 -8.90
CA PRO A 206 -15.86 -36.01 -8.47
C PRO A 206 -16.69 -35.37 -7.33
N TYR A 207 -16.07 -34.47 -6.54
CA TYR A 207 -16.71 -33.77 -5.43
C TYR A 207 -16.11 -32.40 -5.25
N LEU A 208 -16.98 -31.39 -5.08
CA LEU A 208 -16.61 -30.02 -4.73
C LEU A 208 -17.62 -29.51 -3.71
N SER A 209 -17.17 -28.87 -2.65
CA SER A 209 -18.01 -28.19 -1.68
C SER A 209 -17.68 -26.71 -1.66
N ALA A 210 -18.68 -25.88 -1.70
CA ALA A 210 -18.56 -24.43 -1.62
C ALA A 210 -19.54 -23.87 -0.58
N PRO A 211 -19.21 -22.77 0.10
CA PRO A 211 -20.18 -22.10 0.96
C PRO A 211 -21.34 -21.50 0.15
N ASP A 212 -22.50 -21.46 0.75
CA ASP A 212 -23.67 -20.72 0.22
C ASP A 212 -23.30 -19.24 -0.02
N PRO A 213 -23.76 -18.58 -1.09
CA PRO A 213 -23.47 -17.17 -1.38
C PRO A 213 -23.86 -16.19 -0.27
N THR A 214 -24.75 -16.58 0.64
CA THR A 214 -25.11 -15.77 1.81
C THR A 214 -24.04 -15.79 2.91
N VAL A 215 -23.08 -16.74 2.83
CA VAL A 215 -21.98 -16.86 3.78
C VAL A 215 -20.86 -15.94 3.35
N LYS A 216 -20.63 -14.87 4.07
CA LYS A 216 -19.57 -13.91 3.76
C LYS A 216 -18.15 -14.47 3.94
N ARG A 217 -17.97 -15.46 4.85
CA ARG A 217 -16.66 -16.05 5.17
C ARG A 217 -16.87 -17.52 5.58
N ALA A 218 -16.11 -18.42 4.95
CA ALA A 218 -16.11 -19.85 5.30
C ALA A 218 -14.69 -20.40 5.25
N SER A 219 -14.37 -21.34 6.14
CA SER A 219 -13.12 -22.07 6.11
C SER A 219 -13.09 -23.03 4.93
N GLY A 220 -11.93 -23.15 4.28
CA GLY A 220 -11.76 -24.05 3.15
C GLY A 220 -10.42 -23.87 2.43
N PHE A 221 -10.15 -24.80 1.52
CA PHE A 221 -9.01 -24.66 0.63
C PHE A 221 -9.26 -23.50 -0.35
N LEU A 222 -8.27 -22.65 -0.47
CA LEU A 222 -8.23 -21.65 -1.52
C LEU A 222 -7.62 -22.27 -2.78
N THR A 223 -7.73 -21.56 -3.87
CA THR A 223 -7.24 -22.03 -5.15
C THR A 223 -5.72 -22.24 -5.14
N PRO A 224 -5.23 -23.31 -5.77
CA PRO A 224 -3.82 -23.57 -5.86
C PRO A 224 -3.06 -22.52 -6.64
N SER A 225 -1.82 -22.24 -6.23
CA SER A 225 -0.87 -21.36 -6.93
C SER A 225 0.25 -22.18 -7.55
N PHE A 226 0.69 -21.79 -8.74
CA PHE A 226 1.88 -22.34 -9.37
C PHE A 226 2.74 -21.22 -9.94
N GLY A 227 4.04 -21.49 -9.97
CA GLY A 227 4.99 -20.56 -10.55
C GLY A 227 6.33 -21.24 -10.77
N SER A 228 7.23 -20.50 -11.39
CA SER A 228 8.62 -20.89 -11.56
C SER A 228 9.53 -19.69 -11.39
N SER A 229 10.63 -19.89 -10.71
CA SER A 229 11.69 -18.89 -10.58
C SER A 229 13.06 -19.56 -10.56
N ASN A 230 14.11 -18.80 -10.85
CA ASN A 230 15.47 -19.33 -10.85
C ASN A 230 15.91 -19.84 -9.48
N THR A 231 15.38 -19.27 -8.39
CA THR A 231 15.76 -19.61 -7.01
C THR A 231 14.93 -20.77 -6.46
N LEU A 232 13.62 -20.77 -6.68
CA LEU A 232 12.72 -21.78 -6.11
C LEU A 232 12.52 -22.98 -7.03
N GLY A 233 12.92 -22.87 -8.31
CA GLY A 233 12.50 -23.83 -9.33
C GLY A 233 10.99 -23.75 -9.58
N VAL A 234 10.41 -24.85 -10.02
CA VAL A 234 8.94 -24.96 -10.10
C VAL A 234 8.37 -25.09 -8.70
N HIS A 235 7.32 -24.34 -8.42
CA HIS A 235 6.67 -24.37 -7.13
C HIS A 235 5.15 -24.48 -7.26
N PHE A 236 4.55 -25.13 -6.28
CA PHE A 236 3.13 -25.37 -6.16
C PHE A 236 2.68 -25.14 -4.71
N GLY A 237 1.57 -24.47 -4.52
CA GLY A 237 1.00 -24.21 -3.20
C GLY A 237 -0.52 -24.37 -3.18
N ILE A 238 -1.06 -24.82 -2.06
CA ILE A 238 -2.51 -24.91 -1.82
C ILE A 238 -2.80 -24.19 -0.49
N PRO A 239 -3.24 -22.94 -0.51
CA PRO A 239 -3.59 -22.24 0.71
C PRO A 239 -4.87 -22.82 1.34
N TYR A 240 -4.94 -22.78 2.67
CA TYR A 240 -6.13 -23.10 3.44
C TYR A 240 -6.54 -21.88 4.27
N PHE A 241 -7.74 -21.38 4.02
CA PHE A 241 -8.34 -20.30 4.77
C PHE A 241 -9.13 -20.83 5.96
N TRP A 242 -8.82 -20.35 7.14
CA TRP A 242 -9.43 -20.78 8.38
C TRP A 242 -10.13 -19.61 9.06
N VAL A 243 -11.44 -19.64 9.16
CA VAL A 243 -12.24 -18.69 9.95
C VAL A 243 -12.15 -19.08 11.41
N LEU A 244 -11.39 -18.32 12.18
CA LEU A 244 -11.21 -18.51 13.62
C LEU A 244 -12.33 -17.86 14.43
N GLY A 245 -12.97 -16.83 13.89
CA GLY A 245 -14.04 -16.09 14.50
C GLY A 245 -14.75 -15.15 13.52
N PRO A 246 -15.76 -14.43 13.93
CA PRO A 246 -16.46 -13.46 13.07
C PRO A 246 -15.55 -12.30 12.66
N ASP A 247 -14.55 -12.00 13.45
CA ASP A 247 -13.62 -10.87 13.36
C ASP A 247 -12.20 -11.27 12.98
N LYS A 248 -11.88 -12.57 12.92
CA LYS A 248 -10.53 -13.07 12.71
C LYS A 248 -10.45 -14.31 11.84
N ASP A 249 -9.36 -14.42 11.11
CA ASP A 249 -9.03 -15.53 10.24
C ASP A 249 -7.51 -15.81 10.18
N LEU A 250 -7.18 -16.98 9.69
CA LEU A 250 -5.83 -17.43 9.42
C LEU A 250 -5.80 -18.12 8.06
N THR A 251 -4.92 -17.67 7.17
CA THR A 251 -4.63 -18.35 5.92
C THR A 251 -3.29 -19.05 6.03
N LEU A 252 -3.27 -20.37 5.94
CA LEU A 252 -2.03 -21.15 5.86
C LEU A 252 -1.71 -21.45 4.40
N SER A 253 -0.53 -21.09 3.95
CA SER A 253 -0.10 -21.18 2.56
C SER A 253 1.17 -22.05 2.43
N PRO A 254 1.04 -23.40 2.53
CA PRO A 254 2.15 -24.29 2.25
C PRO A 254 2.50 -24.23 0.76
N ARG A 255 3.79 -24.11 0.45
CA ARG A 255 4.33 -24.10 -0.91
C ARG A 255 5.47 -25.10 -1.01
N ILE A 256 5.35 -26.06 -1.92
CA ILE A 256 6.40 -27.03 -2.25
C ILE A 256 7.21 -26.46 -3.41
N THR A 257 8.53 -26.47 -3.30
CA THR A 257 9.45 -25.98 -4.33
C THR A 257 10.44 -27.07 -4.71
N THR A 258 10.89 -27.09 -5.96
CA THR A 258 11.81 -28.11 -6.45
C THR A 258 13.27 -27.83 -6.08
N ALA A 259 13.64 -26.56 -5.81
CA ALA A 259 15.01 -26.16 -5.55
C ALA A 259 15.27 -25.73 -4.09
N ALA A 260 14.25 -25.28 -3.36
CA ALA A 260 14.43 -24.68 -2.03
C ALA A 260 13.67 -25.43 -0.90
N GLY A 261 13.10 -26.60 -1.20
CA GLY A 261 12.31 -27.36 -0.22
C GLY A 261 10.97 -26.71 0.12
N PRO A 262 10.26 -27.21 1.15
CA PRO A 262 8.95 -26.68 1.51
C PRO A 262 9.05 -25.32 2.20
N VAL A 263 8.13 -24.41 1.87
CA VAL A 263 7.93 -23.12 2.52
C VAL A 263 6.55 -23.10 3.13
N LEU A 264 6.44 -22.82 4.42
CA LEU A 264 5.15 -22.59 5.07
C LEU A 264 5.00 -21.09 5.32
N ALA A 265 3.97 -20.49 4.76
CA ALA A 265 3.57 -19.11 5.07
C ALA A 265 2.20 -19.11 5.77
N GLY A 266 1.96 -18.13 6.62
CA GLY A 266 0.70 -17.91 7.29
C GLY A 266 0.37 -16.42 7.32
N GLU A 267 -0.89 -16.09 7.05
CA GLU A 267 -1.44 -14.74 7.17
C GLU A 267 -2.55 -14.76 8.21
N TYR A 268 -2.39 -14.00 9.27
CA TYR A 268 -3.37 -13.80 10.33
C TYR A 268 -3.98 -12.41 10.23
N ARG A 269 -5.30 -12.31 10.31
CA ARG A 269 -6.02 -11.03 10.31
C ARG A 269 -7.05 -11.01 11.42
N GLU A 270 -7.09 -9.91 12.15
CA GLU A 270 -8.08 -9.67 13.19
C GLU A 270 -8.57 -8.23 13.15
N ARG A 271 -9.88 -8.04 13.29
CA ARG A 271 -10.55 -6.73 13.30
C ARG A 271 -11.20 -6.51 14.65
N PHE A 272 -10.85 -5.42 15.30
CA PHE A 272 -11.40 -4.97 16.57
C PHE A 272 -12.41 -3.85 16.33
N GLY A 273 -13.20 -3.50 17.32
CA GLY A 273 -14.12 -2.37 17.22
C GLY A 273 -13.43 -1.03 17.00
N ASN A 274 -12.19 -0.90 17.42
CA ASN A 274 -11.37 0.33 17.32
C ASN A 274 -10.04 0.12 16.59
N GLY A 275 -9.85 -1.01 15.88
CA GLY A 275 -8.57 -1.23 15.20
C GLY A 275 -8.45 -2.57 14.48
N PHE A 276 -7.24 -2.91 14.09
CA PHE A 276 -6.93 -4.15 13.42
C PHE A 276 -5.52 -4.66 13.69
N ILE A 277 -5.29 -5.94 13.44
CA ILE A 277 -3.99 -6.59 13.32
C ILE A 277 -3.98 -7.42 12.05
N ASP A 278 -2.95 -7.23 11.23
CA ASP A 278 -2.62 -8.07 10.09
C ASP A 278 -1.18 -8.57 10.25
N ALA A 279 -0.94 -9.87 10.07
CA ALA A 279 0.38 -10.44 10.25
C ALA A 279 0.64 -11.53 9.22
N ILE A 280 1.77 -11.45 8.53
CA ILE A 280 2.27 -12.46 7.62
C ILE A 280 3.58 -12.99 8.16
N ALA A 281 3.69 -14.29 8.29
CA ALA A 281 4.94 -14.94 8.68
C ALA A 281 5.23 -16.13 7.76
N SER A 282 6.50 -16.46 7.56
CA SER A 282 6.88 -17.65 6.83
C SER A 282 8.11 -18.33 7.43
N ALA A 283 8.22 -19.62 7.19
CA ALA A 283 9.37 -20.41 7.57
C ALA A 283 9.73 -21.42 6.49
N ASN A 284 11.04 -21.68 6.37
CA ASN A 284 11.63 -22.66 5.48
C ASN A 284 12.87 -23.26 6.16
N TYR A 285 13.20 -24.50 5.79
CA TYR A 285 14.44 -25.15 6.20
C TYR A 285 15.21 -25.56 4.94
N SER A 286 16.27 -24.83 4.62
CA SER A 286 17.05 -25.03 3.41
C SER A 286 18.42 -24.35 3.47
N ASN A 287 19.30 -24.74 2.52
CA ASN A 287 20.62 -24.13 2.30
C ASN A 287 20.64 -23.14 1.13
N VAL A 288 19.50 -22.84 0.51
CA VAL A 288 19.45 -21.93 -0.65
C VAL A 288 19.93 -20.54 -0.27
N GLY A 289 20.82 -20.00 -1.09
CA GLY A 289 21.29 -18.60 -1.08
C GLY A 289 22.32 -18.20 -0.03
N ALA A 290 22.39 -18.83 1.12
CA ALA A 290 23.13 -18.25 2.25
C ALA A 290 24.16 -19.17 2.91
N GLY A 291 24.55 -20.30 2.30
CA GLY A 291 25.57 -21.14 2.90
C GLY A 291 25.62 -22.58 2.42
N THR A 292 26.51 -23.37 3.01
CA THR A 292 26.74 -24.78 2.69
C THR A 292 25.93 -25.77 3.53
N SER A 293 25.14 -25.27 4.49
CA SER A 293 24.34 -26.11 5.40
C SER A 293 22.91 -25.63 5.51
N ASP A 294 21.99 -26.58 5.66
CA ASP A 294 20.58 -26.30 5.91
C ASP A 294 20.39 -25.56 7.24
N ARG A 295 19.53 -24.55 7.21
CA ARG A 295 19.16 -23.76 8.38
C ARG A 295 17.71 -23.31 8.31
N PHE A 296 17.15 -23.00 9.45
CA PHE A 296 15.85 -22.33 9.51
C PHE A 296 15.98 -20.88 9.03
N ARG A 297 15.11 -20.54 8.08
CA ARG A 297 14.96 -19.21 7.53
C ARG A 297 13.50 -18.82 7.55
N GLY A 298 13.22 -17.52 7.68
CA GLY A 298 11.85 -17.05 7.73
C GLY A 298 11.76 -15.53 7.80
N HIS A 299 10.53 -15.05 7.77
CA HIS A 299 10.24 -13.64 8.01
C HIS A 299 8.93 -13.47 8.79
N ILE A 300 8.77 -12.30 9.36
CA ILE A 300 7.53 -11.78 9.91
C ILE A 300 7.33 -10.35 9.43
N ASN A 301 6.13 -10.07 8.92
CA ASN A 301 5.62 -8.75 8.63
C ASN A 301 4.26 -8.64 9.30
N ALA A 302 4.13 -7.77 10.31
CA ALA A 302 2.91 -7.61 11.06
C ALA A 302 2.65 -6.14 11.31
N ASP A 303 1.44 -5.69 11.08
CA ASP A 303 1.00 -4.34 11.36
C ASP A 303 -0.32 -4.33 12.12
N GLY A 304 -0.51 -3.28 12.91
CA GLY A 304 -1.72 -3.06 13.66
C GLY A 304 -1.90 -1.59 13.97
N ALA A 305 -3.15 -1.14 13.94
CA ALA A 305 -3.51 0.23 14.28
C ALA A 305 -4.79 0.23 15.12
N PHE A 306 -4.82 1.10 16.13
CA PHE A 306 -5.91 1.20 17.10
C PHE A 306 -6.23 2.66 17.38
N ASP A 307 -7.47 3.06 17.19
CA ASP A 307 -7.98 4.35 17.63
C ASP A 307 -8.22 4.29 19.14
N LEU A 308 -7.50 5.13 19.90
CA LEU A 308 -7.68 5.25 21.35
C LEU A 308 -8.91 6.12 21.65
N ASP A 309 -9.04 7.21 20.91
CA ASP A 309 -10.17 8.12 20.94
C ASP A 309 -10.29 8.87 19.59
N SER A 310 -11.00 10.00 19.55
CA SER A 310 -11.17 10.81 18.32
C SER A 310 -9.92 11.59 17.90
N GLU A 311 -8.92 11.73 18.78
CA GLU A 311 -7.72 12.52 18.54
C GLU A 311 -6.46 11.65 18.51
N PHE A 312 -6.43 10.54 19.24
CA PHE A 312 -5.24 9.69 19.39
C PHE A 312 -5.42 8.31 18.77
N ARG A 313 -4.41 7.85 18.08
CA ARG A 313 -4.25 6.47 17.61
C ARG A 313 -2.87 5.93 17.93
N THR A 314 -2.79 4.63 18.11
CA THR A 314 -1.53 3.91 18.31
C THR A 314 -1.43 2.72 17.38
N GLY A 315 -0.22 2.27 17.13
CA GLY A 315 -0.03 1.09 16.30
C GLY A 315 1.41 0.63 16.28
N PHE A 316 1.61 -0.43 15.50
CA PHE A 316 2.92 -1.00 15.28
C PHE A 316 3.03 -1.56 13.86
N ALA A 317 4.26 -1.60 13.35
CA ALA A 317 4.66 -2.37 12.19
C ALA A 317 5.91 -3.16 12.58
N ILE A 318 5.91 -4.46 12.42
CA ILE A 318 7.04 -5.35 12.71
C ILE A 318 7.49 -5.95 11.40
N GLU A 319 8.68 -5.62 10.96
CA GLU A 319 9.29 -6.17 9.75
C GLU A 319 10.63 -6.80 10.13
N ARG A 320 10.74 -8.12 9.98
CA ARG A 320 11.97 -8.86 10.28
C ARG A 320 12.13 -10.07 9.37
N ALA A 321 13.35 -10.33 8.96
CA ALA A 321 13.74 -11.54 8.24
C ALA A 321 14.93 -12.22 8.93
N SER A 322 15.09 -13.51 8.71
CA SER A 322 16.21 -14.29 9.23
C SER A 322 17.58 -13.83 8.70
N ASP A 323 17.57 -13.28 7.50
CA ASP A 323 18.75 -12.79 6.79
C ASP A 323 18.35 -11.80 5.67
N GLN A 324 19.34 -11.15 5.10
CA GLN A 324 19.19 -10.03 4.17
C GLN A 324 18.57 -10.43 2.82
N THR A 325 18.63 -11.69 2.43
CA THR A 325 18.21 -12.17 1.10
C THR A 325 16.92 -12.99 1.10
N TYR A 326 16.44 -13.39 2.28
CA TYR A 326 15.29 -14.29 2.42
C TYR A 326 14.05 -13.84 1.64
N LEU A 327 13.64 -12.58 1.79
CA LEU A 327 12.44 -12.08 1.13
C LEU A 327 12.55 -12.15 -0.38
N GLN A 328 13.69 -11.73 -0.92
CA GLN A 328 13.94 -11.70 -2.36
C GLN A 328 14.05 -13.11 -2.95
N GLU A 329 14.76 -14.01 -2.27
CA GLU A 329 14.96 -15.40 -2.72
C GLU A 329 13.65 -16.19 -2.73
N PHE A 330 12.80 -16.00 -1.72
CA PHE A 330 11.55 -16.74 -1.60
C PHE A 330 10.34 -16.04 -2.24
N GLY A 331 10.57 -14.87 -2.90
CA GLY A 331 9.55 -14.13 -3.63
C GLY A 331 8.49 -13.49 -2.73
N PHE A 332 8.89 -13.09 -1.53
CA PHE A 332 8.05 -12.25 -0.68
C PHE A 332 8.23 -10.77 -1.01
N PRO A 333 7.22 -9.93 -0.78
CA PRO A 333 7.35 -8.50 -0.99
C PRO A 333 8.55 -7.94 -0.22
N THR A 334 9.41 -7.20 -0.92
CA THR A 334 10.51 -6.46 -0.32
C THR A 334 10.15 -4.98 -0.29
N PRO A 335 10.42 -4.26 0.82
CA PRO A 335 10.22 -2.83 0.86
C PRO A 335 11.11 -2.13 -0.17
N PRO A 336 10.72 -0.94 -0.67
CA PRO A 336 11.55 -0.17 -1.59
C PRO A 336 12.83 0.40 -0.96
N LEU A 337 12.93 0.33 0.36
CA LEU A 337 14.11 0.75 1.12
C LEU A 337 15.08 -0.43 1.30
N ASP A 338 16.35 -0.12 1.43
CA ASP A 338 17.40 -1.12 1.64
C ASP A 338 17.42 -1.68 3.08
N ALA A 339 16.33 -1.51 3.82
CA ALA A 339 16.17 -1.97 5.20
C ALA A 339 14.71 -2.34 5.52
N LEU A 340 14.52 -3.31 6.41
CA LEU A 340 13.25 -3.58 7.07
C LEU A 340 13.13 -2.65 8.29
N ILE A 341 11.98 -1.98 8.41
CA ILE A 341 11.74 -0.99 9.45
C ILE A 341 10.62 -1.48 10.37
N SER A 342 11.00 -1.83 11.60
CA SER A 342 10.00 -2.07 12.63
C SER A 342 9.72 -0.76 13.37
N ARG A 343 8.43 -0.40 13.51
CA ARG A 343 7.94 0.83 14.12
C ARG A 343 6.90 0.52 15.19
N ALA A 344 6.91 1.25 16.30
CA ALA A 344 5.77 1.37 17.20
C ALA A 344 5.48 2.87 17.36
N TYR A 345 4.21 3.26 17.34
CA TYR A 345 3.85 4.67 17.31
C TYR A 345 2.63 5.02 18.15
N LEU A 346 2.60 6.28 18.58
CA LEU A 346 1.43 6.98 19.12
C LEU A 346 1.31 8.30 18.39
N GLU A 347 0.21 8.51 17.68
CA GLU A 347 -0.08 9.73 16.93
C GLU A 347 -1.31 10.43 17.52
N GLY A 348 -1.22 11.75 17.64
CA GLY A 348 -2.31 12.60 18.11
C GLY A 348 -2.58 13.72 17.11
N PHE A 349 -3.84 13.93 16.75
CA PHE A 349 -4.29 14.93 15.80
C PHE A 349 -5.31 15.84 16.48
N GLU A 350 -4.82 16.94 17.01
CA GLU A 350 -5.63 17.96 17.67
C GLU A 350 -5.96 19.09 16.68
N PRO A 351 -7.00 19.89 16.90
CA PRO A 351 -7.39 20.94 15.93
C PRO A 351 -6.29 21.95 15.59
N ARG A 352 -5.33 22.13 16.49
CA ARG A 352 -4.21 23.06 16.32
C ARG A 352 -2.86 22.48 16.70
N GLY A 353 -2.76 21.19 16.80
CA GLY A 353 -1.55 20.52 17.21
C GLY A 353 -1.44 19.11 16.67
N ALA A 354 -0.24 18.56 16.74
CA ALA A 354 0.02 17.17 16.46
C ALA A 354 1.06 16.63 17.44
N THR A 355 0.85 15.41 17.86
CA THR A 355 1.80 14.66 18.69
C THR A 355 2.18 13.41 17.92
N ASP A 356 3.47 13.12 17.86
CA ASP A 356 3.98 11.93 17.20
C ASP A 356 5.10 11.35 18.07
N ILE A 357 4.94 10.12 18.52
CA ILE A 357 5.91 9.42 19.36
C ILE A 357 6.18 8.08 18.69
N ASP A 358 7.40 7.91 18.22
CA ASP A 358 7.83 6.73 17.50
C ASP A 358 8.96 6.00 18.20
N ALA A 359 8.99 4.70 17.98
CA ALA A 359 10.15 3.86 18.22
C ALA A 359 10.48 3.09 16.94
N TYR A 360 11.76 3.06 16.54
CA TYR A 360 12.20 2.38 15.33
C TYR A 360 13.32 1.38 15.61
N MET A 361 13.27 0.27 14.88
CA MET A 361 14.36 -0.69 14.75
C MET A 361 14.56 -0.99 13.27
N PHE A 362 15.82 -0.99 12.82
CA PHE A 362 16.18 -1.22 11.43
C PHE A 362 16.90 -2.56 11.28
N GLN A 363 16.63 -3.25 10.17
CA GLN A 363 17.39 -4.42 9.72
C GLN A 363 17.85 -4.18 8.29
N PRO A 364 19.15 -4.01 8.02
CA PRO A 364 19.63 -3.74 6.68
C PRO A 364 19.43 -4.97 5.79
N LEU A 365 19.09 -4.74 4.52
CA LEU A 365 18.98 -5.77 3.50
C LEU A 365 20.21 -5.78 2.57
N LEU A 366 21.10 -4.78 2.67
CA LEU A 366 22.33 -4.71 1.91
C LEU A 366 23.38 -5.69 2.47
N PRO A 367 24.02 -6.51 1.62
CA PRO A 367 25.08 -7.43 2.05
C PRO A 367 26.26 -6.67 2.68
N GLY A 368 26.74 -7.19 3.79
CA GLY A 368 27.89 -6.61 4.51
C GLY A 368 27.55 -5.58 5.58
N LEU A 369 26.33 -5.07 5.62
CA LEU A 369 25.86 -4.25 6.74
C LEU A 369 25.31 -5.15 7.87
N GLY A 370 25.81 -4.95 9.08
CA GLY A 370 25.37 -5.73 10.27
C GLY A 370 24.28 -5.00 11.08
N ASP A 371 23.41 -5.75 11.74
CA ASP A 371 22.39 -5.19 12.64
C ASP A 371 22.99 -4.38 13.80
N SER A 372 24.25 -4.71 14.21
CA SER A 372 24.89 -4.07 15.39
C SER A 372 25.21 -2.59 15.19
N THR A 373 25.30 -2.13 13.92
CA THR A 373 25.61 -0.74 13.59
C THR A 373 24.35 0.09 13.35
N GLN A 374 23.22 -0.58 13.17
CA GLN A 374 21.96 0.09 12.92
C GLN A 374 21.44 0.79 14.17
N PRO A 375 20.86 1.99 14.03
CA PRO A 375 20.29 2.70 15.16
C PRO A 375 19.04 2.00 15.68
N ILE A 376 18.84 2.04 17.00
CA ILE A 376 17.56 1.81 17.65
C ILE A 376 17.11 3.16 18.16
N VAL A 377 16.01 3.67 17.63
CA VAL A 377 15.42 4.94 18.05
C VAL A 377 14.36 4.65 19.11
N LEU A 378 14.55 5.13 20.33
CA LEU A 378 13.67 4.78 21.44
C LEU A 378 13.62 5.87 22.54
N PRO A 379 12.69 6.80 22.50
CA PRO A 379 11.83 7.16 21.38
C PRO A 379 12.39 8.32 20.53
N VAL A 380 11.73 8.62 19.42
CA VAL A 380 11.63 9.97 18.88
C VAL A 380 10.22 10.49 19.16
N ALA A 381 10.10 11.65 19.77
CA ALA A 381 8.81 12.25 20.07
C ALA A 381 8.78 13.68 19.56
N THR A 382 7.73 14.02 18.82
CA THR A 382 7.51 15.36 18.27
C THR A 382 6.15 15.88 18.72
N ARG A 383 6.14 17.08 19.25
CA ARG A 383 4.93 17.83 19.55
C ARG A 383 4.95 19.14 18.80
N SER A 384 3.95 19.43 18.01
CA SER A 384 3.72 20.72 17.36
C SER A 384 2.41 21.33 17.81
N TRP A 385 2.39 22.63 17.93
CA TRP A 385 1.19 23.38 18.30
C TRP A 385 1.18 24.76 17.67
N GLU A 386 0.01 25.21 17.20
CA GLU A 386 -0.20 26.51 16.55
C GLU A 386 -1.26 27.32 17.29
N THR A 387 -0.99 28.59 17.52
CA THR A 387 -1.95 29.47 18.17
C THR A 387 -3.04 29.95 17.21
N GLU A 388 -4.10 30.51 17.76
CA GLU A 388 -5.00 31.35 16.99
C GLU A 388 -4.28 32.60 16.45
N PRO A 389 -4.74 33.12 15.31
CA PRO A 389 -4.24 34.40 14.82
C PRO A 389 -4.38 35.48 15.90
N ASN A 390 -3.30 36.25 16.11
CA ASN A 390 -3.25 37.31 17.08
C ASN A 390 -3.42 36.92 18.57
N ALA A 391 -3.18 35.68 18.96
CA ALA A 391 -3.35 35.20 20.34
C ALA A 391 -2.59 36.03 21.39
N PHE A 392 -1.42 36.61 21.05
CA PHE A 392 -0.60 37.42 21.95
C PHE A 392 -0.61 38.92 21.61
N GLY A 393 -1.56 39.41 20.80
CA GLY A 393 -1.72 40.83 20.49
C GLY A 393 -0.75 41.41 19.46
N PHE A 394 0.26 40.63 18.99
CA PHE A 394 1.25 41.10 17.98
C PHE A 394 0.79 40.89 16.53
N GLY A 395 -0.40 40.37 16.33
CA GLY A 395 -0.84 39.87 15.03
C GLY A 395 -0.05 38.59 14.62
N GLY A 396 -0.50 37.94 13.54
CA GLY A 396 0.17 36.73 13.06
C GLY A 396 -0.12 35.49 13.89
N ILE A 397 0.64 34.44 13.65
CA ILE A 397 0.46 33.12 14.20
C ILE A 397 1.78 32.65 14.81
N TRP A 398 1.72 32.06 15.99
CA TRP A 398 2.83 31.38 16.64
C TRP A 398 2.73 29.89 16.44
N ARG A 399 3.86 29.26 16.13
CA ARG A 399 4.05 27.81 16.11
C ARG A 399 5.10 27.45 17.12
N PHE A 400 4.81 26.42 17.90
CA PHE A 400 5.75 25.85 18.85
C PHE A 400 5.99 24.39 18.48
N ASN A 401 7.21 23.94 18.60
CA ASN A 401 7.58 22.55 18.41
C ASN A 401 8.54 22.09 19.50
N ALA A 402 8.37 20.85 19.93
CA ALA A 402 9.30 20.17 20.79
C ALA A 402 9.63 18.83 20.16
N ASN A 403 10.91 18.47 20.15
CA ASN A 403 11.36 17.19 19.64
C ASN A 403 12.33 16.57 20.66
N LEU A 404 12.09 15.31 20.98
CA LEU A 404 12.97 14.46 21.78
C LEU A 404 13.46 13.32 20.90
N LEU A 405 14.75 13.08 20.88
CA LEU A 405 15.35 11.96 20.15
C LEU A 405 16.28 11.20 21.10
N ASN A 406 16.17 9.87 21.09
CA ASN A 406 17.12 9.01 21.77
C ASN A 406 17.51 7.86 20.83
N ILE A 407 18.76 7.88 20.40
CA ILE A 407 19.36 6.86 19.53
C ILE A 407 20.38 6.05 20.33
N VAL A 408 20.23 4.73 20.26
CA VAL A 408 21.14 3.75 20.84
C VAL A 408 21.65 2.83 19.76
N ARG A 409 22.97 2.59 19.72
CA ARG A 409 23.62 1.61 18.83
C ARG A 409 24.41 0.60 19.67
N GLU A 410 24.53 -0.63 19.21
CA GLU A 410 25.43 -1.60 19.85
C GLU A 410 26.89 -1.22 19.57
N VAL A 411 27.17 -0.73 18.35
CA VAL A 411 28.46 -0.23 17.91
C VAL A 411 28.26 1.11 17.24
N GLY A 412 28.86 2.16 17.77
CA GLY A 412 28.80 3.52 17.22
C GLY A 412 28.26 4.55 18.19
N THR A 413 28.04 5.75 17.70
CA THR A 413 27.61 6.91 18.49
C THR A 413 26.19 6.71 19.01
N GLN A 414 26.00 7.10 20.27
CA GLN A 414 24.68 7.19 20.90
C GLN A 414 24.33 8.66 21.09
N THR A 415 23.18 9.06 20.66
CA THR A 415 22.76 10.48 20.68
C THR A 415 21.41 10.64 21.37
N ARG A 416 21.36 11.57 22.32
CA ARG A 416 20.12 12.06 22.93
C ARG A 416 20.00 13.54 22.65
N ARG A 417 18.84 13.96 22.17
CA ARG A 417 18.54 15.34 21.82
C ARG A 417 17.22 15.78 22.41
N LEU A 418 17.19 17.01 22.88
CA LEU A 418 15.97 17.76 23.14
C LEU A 418 16.04 19.06 22.35
N SER A 419 15.07 19.29 21.49
CA SER A 419 14.95 20.51 20.70
C SER A 419 13.62 21.19 20.99
N LEU A 420 13.67 22.48 21.32
CA LEU A 420 12.51 23.35 21.53
C LEU A 420 12.54 24.48 20.53
N GLY A 421 11.47 24.65 19.78
CA GLY A 421 11.36 25.67 18.75
C GLY A 421 10.12 26.55 18.94
N SER A 422 10.25 27.81 18.59
CA SER A 422 9.14 28.74 18.44
C SER A 422 9.30 29.51 17.14
N GLN A 423 8.22 29.71 16.43
CA GLN A 423 8.18 30.47 15.20
C GLN A 423 6.95 31.38 15.19
N TRP A 424 7.18 32.65 14.96
CA TRP A 424 6.12 33.61 14.69
C TRP A 424 6.15 34.01 13.22
N GLN A 425 4.96 34.11 12.61
CA GLN A 425 4.82 34.58 11.25
C GLN A 425 3.64 35.53 11.11
N ARG A 426 3.84 36.56 10.28
CA ARG A 426 2.78 37.51 9.92
C ARG A 426 2.89 37.88 8.45
N THR A 427 1.77 37.79 7.74
CA THR A 427 1.68 38.19 6.33
C THR A 427 0.89 39.49 6.23
N PHE A 428 1.36 40.42 5.40
CA PHE A 428 0.63 41.62 5.05
C PHE A 428 0.82 41.94 3.57
N ARG A 429 -0.04 42.82 3.07
CA ARG A 429 0.01 43.32 1.71
C ARG A 429 0.13 44.82 1.73
N ASP A 430 0.92 45.38 0.82
CA ASP A 430 0.96 46.83 0.60
C ASP A 430 -0.13 47.25 -0.39
N GLY A 431 -0.30 48.59 -0.53
CA GLY A 431 -1.30 49.20 -1.44
C GLY A 431 -1.00 48.95 -2.93
N LEU A 432 0.19 48.48 -3.29
CA LEU A 432 0.62 48.22 -4.66
C LEU A 432 0.47 46.74 -5.02
N GLY A 433 0.09 45.88 -4.07
CA GLY A 433 -0.13 44.46 -4.28
C GLY A 433 1.05 43.58 -3.90
N GLY A 434 2.15 44.11 -3.39
CA GLY A 434 3.25 43.38 -2.81
C GLY A 434 2.82 42.61 -1.57
N GLN A 435 3.24 41.34 -1.49
CA GLN A 435 2.97 40.48 -0.35
C GLN A 435 4.26 40.26 0.43
N TYR A 436 4.17 40.47 1.75
CA TYR A 436 5.30 40.36 2.66
C TYR A 436 4.95 39.38 3.76
N ARG A 437 5.85 38.44 4.03
CA ARG A 437 5.74 37.50 5.14
C ARG A 437 6.96 37.68 6.04
N PHE A 438 6.73 38.23 7.22
CA PHE A 438 7.72 38.27 8.28
C PHE A 438 7.74 36.95 9.04
N LEU A 439 8.94 36.56 9.42
CA LEU A 439 9.23 35.34 10.17
C LEU A 439 10.21 35.72 11.29
N PHE A 440 9.92 35.23 12.47
CA PHE A 440 10.86 35.19 13.58
C PHE A 440 10.83 33.79 14.14
N SER A 441 11.98 33.13 14.25
CA SER A 441 12.08 31.82 14.89
C SER A 441 13.22 31.82 15.89
N ALA A 442 13.04 31.03 16.94
CA ALA A 442 14.08 30.73 17.92
C ALA A 442 14.05 29.23 18.22
N ARG A 443 15.19 28.59 18.19
CA ARG A 443 15.35 27.19 18.52
C ARG A 443 16.45 27.00 19.55
N ALA A 444 16.20 26.15 20.55
CA ALA A 444 17.16 25.74 21.56
C ALA A 444 17.29 24.22 21.53
N ASP A 445 18.50 23.75 21.36
CA ASP A 445 18.83 22.31 21.31
C ASP A 445 19.83 21.97 22.42
N GLY A 446 19.59 20.82 23.09
CA GLY A 446 20.49 20.20 24.04
C GLY A 446 20.82 18.78 23.61
N TYR A 447 22.08 18.41 23.63
CA TYR A 447 22.59 17.10 23.22
C TYR A 447 23.39 16.43 24.33
N SER A 448 23.24 15.12 24.45
CA SER A 448 24.13 14.24 25.20
C SER A 448 24.62 13.16 24.27
N VAL A 449 25.90 13.15 23.99
CA VAL A 449 26.55 12.24 23.04
C VAL A 449 27.47 11.30 23.81
N SER A 450 27.41 10.03 23.53
CA SER A 450 28.30 9.02 24.09
C SER A 450 28.83 8.06 23.03
N ASP A 451 29.97 7.44 23.30
CA ASP A 451 30.67 6.51 22.44
C ASP A 451 30.99 7.07 21.04
N LEU A 452 31.25 8.40 20.97
CA LEU A 452 31.61 9.04 19.72
C LEU A 452 32.86 8.40 19.12
N SER A 453 32.75 7.88 17.90
CA SER A 453 33.84 7.27 17.16
C SER A 453 34.19 8.12 15.92
N LEU A 454 35.35 8.79 15.95
CA LEU A 454 35.80 9.60 14.83
C LEU A 454 36.23 8.77 13.61
N LYS A 455 36.56 7.49 13.79
CA LYS A 455 37.07 6.62 12.72
C LYS A 455 35.98 5.91 11.89
N SER A 456 34.76 5.84 12.38
CA SER A 456 33.75 4.99 11.78
C SER A 456 32.32 5.53 11.94
N ASN A 457 32.18 6.84 12.17
CA ASN A 457 30.85 7.42 12.35
C ASN A 457 30.46 8.23 11.09
N PRO A 458 29.52 7.71 10.26
CA PRO A 458 29.02 8.43 9.10
C PRO A 458 28.20 9.66 9.49
N ASP A 459 27.76 9.72 10.74
CA ASP A 459 26.89 10.79 11.28
C ASP A 459 27.69 12.07 11.67
N LEU A 460 29.00 12.05 11.52
CA LEU A 460 29.79 13.26 11.78
C LEU A 460 29.74 14.20 10.58
N PRO A 461 29.46 15.49 10.81
CA PRO A 461 29.52 16.48 9.76
C PRO A 461 30.85 16.44 9.01
N ALA A 462 30.85 16.75 7.72
CA ALA A 462 32.05 16.77 6.86
C ALA A 462 33.22 17.59 7.44
N ALA A 463 32.94 18.55 8.32
CA ALA A 463 33.94 19.34 9.02
C ALA A 463 34.83 18.53 10.01
N TYR A 464 34.43 17.33 10.39
CA TYR A 464 35.22 16.43 11.23
C TYR A 464 36.27 15.62 10.43
N PHE A 465 36.10 15.54 9.13
CA PHE A 465 37.05 14.84 8.26
C PHE A 465 38.01 15.86 7.65
N PRO A 466 39.34 15.62 7.71
CA PRO A 466 40.27 16.52 7.07
C PRO A 466 40.10 16.47 5.54
N VAL A 467 39.38 17.46 5.01
CA VAL A 467 39.23 17.65 3.57
C VAL A 467 40.17 18.77 3.13
N ASN A 468 41.16 18.45 2.33
CA ASN A 468 42.01 19.38 1.56
C ASN A 468 42.38 20.68 2.28
N GLY A 469 43.13 20.58 3.40
CA GLY A 469 43.73 21.72 4.08
C GLY A 469 42.87 22.38 5.19
N MET A 470 41.70 21.81 5.53
CA MET A 470 41.04 22.24 6.77
C MET A 470 41.68 21.54 7.99
N PRO A 471 41.89 22.25 9.12
CA PRO A 471 42.40 21.62 10.32
C PRO A 471 41.42 20.52 10.78
N ALA A 472 41.96 19.36 11.16
CA ALA A 472 41.19 18.34 11.83
C ALA A 472 40.50 18.97 13.05
N ALA A 473 39.23 18.67 13.25
CA ALA A 473 38.50 19.12 14.44
C ALA A 473 39.26 18.69 15.70
N GLU A 474 39.28 19.55 16.71
CA GLU A 474 39.91 19.22 17.99
C GLU A 474 39.36 17.88 18.52
N PRO A 475 40.16 17.03 19.16
CA PRO A 475 39.69 15.76 19.69
C PRO A 475 38.60 15.99 20.73
N ILE A 476 37.38 15.66 20.34
CA ILE A 476 36.20 15.68 21.24
C ILE A 476 36.29 14.43 22.09
N GLY A 477 36.08 14.59 23.40
CA GLY A 477 35.98 13.44 24.31
C GLY A 477 34.87 12.47 23.85
N ARG A 478 35.02 11.17 24.13
CA ARG A 478 34.04 10.13 23.72
C ARG A 478 32.63 10.37 24.26
N ASN A 479 32.52 11.07 25.38
CA ASN A 479 31.26 11.38 26.05
C ASN A 479 31.22 12.87 26.38
N PHE A 480 30.21 13.57 25.93
CA PHE A 480 30.08 15.01 26.21
C PHE A 480 28.60 15.45 26.13
N ALA A 481 28.32 16.61 26.71
CA ALA A 481 27.08 17.33 26.51
C ALA A 481 27.35 18.65 25.78
N THR A 482 26.45 19.04 24.91
CA THR A 482 26.53 20.29 24.16
C THR A 482 25.16 20.88 23.94
N GLY A 483 25.09 22.14 23.56
CA GLY A 483 23.82 22.78 23.22
C GLY A 483 24.03 24.00 22.35
N ARG A 484 22.93 24.49 21.82
CA ARG A 484 22.88 25.70 21.02
C ARG A 484 21.56 26.45 21.17
N ILE A 485 21.59 27.74 20.92
CA ILE A 485 20.41 28.56 20.74
C ILE A 485 20.55 29.25 19.39
N PHE A 486 19.53 29.15 18.55
CA PHE A 486 19.55 29.66 17.18
C PHE A 486 18.32 30.55 16.93
N PRO A 487 18.45 31.87 17.09
CA PRO A 487 17.45 32.82 16.62
C PRO A 487 17.62 33.10 15.14
N GLN A 488 16.51 33.23 14.41
CA GLN A 488 16.50 33.57 12.99
C GLN A 488 15.37 34.54 12.70
N VAL A 489 15.64 35.54 11.88
CA VAL A 489 14.63 36.45 11.31
C VAL A 489 14.56 36.23 9.80
N GLY A 490 13.38 36.35 9.24
CA GLY A 490 13.14 36.19 7.82
C GLY A 490 12.11 37.16 7.28
N LEU A 491 12.32 37.60 6.05
CA LEU A 491 11.37 38.35 5.27
C LEU A 491 11.27 37.71 3.89
N ILE A 492 10.08 37.28 3.51
CA ILE A 492 9.78 36.81 2.17
C ILE A 492 8.87 37.84 1.52
N TRP A 493 9.29 38.31 0.35
CA TRP A 493 8.54 39.22 -0.50
C TRP A 493 8.21 38.53 -1.81
N ASN A 494 6.96 38.68 -2.25
CA ASN A 494 6.54 38.24 -3.57
C ASN A 494 5.57 39.29 -4.16
N TYR A 495 5.64 39.46 -5.48
CA TYR A 495 4.84 40.46 -6.19
C TYR A 495 4.12 39.80 -7.38
N PRO A 496 2.89 39.28 -7.19
CA PRO A 496 2.17 38.58 -8.25
C PRO A 496 1.56 39.54 -9.25
N LEU A 497 2.16 39.67 -10.42
CA LEU A 497 1.64 40.42 -11.57
C LEU A 497 0.73 39.49 -12.38
N ILE A 498 -0.55 39.79 -12.45
CA ILE A 498 -1.55 38.98 -13.12
C ILE A 498 -2.13 39.73 -14.29
N ARG A 499 -2.04 39.15 -15.50
CA ARG A 499 -2.74 39.67 -16.68
C ARG A 499 -3.80 38.63 -17.10
N ARG A 500 -5.06 39.09 -17.12
CA ARG A 500 -6.18 38.29 -17.63
C ARG A 500 -6.44 38.68 -19.08
N GLY A 501 -6.25 37.75 -19.99
CA GLY A 501 -6.63 37.85 -21.39
C GLY A 501 -7.99 37.20 -21.67
N ALA A 502 -8.41 37.21 -22.92
CA ALA A 502 -9.69 36.61 -23.34
C ALA A 502 -9.74 35.07 -23.18
N ALA A 503 -8.61 34.38 -23.30
CA ALA A 503 -8.51 32.94 -23.22
C ALA A 503 -7.38 32.45 -22.30
N THR A 504 -6.62 33.35 -21.68
CA THR A 504 -5.47 32.98 -20.85
C THR A 504 -5.29 33.91 -19.67
N THR A 505 -4.85 33.37 -18.57
CA THR A 505 -4.36 34.14 -17.40
C THR A 505 -2.85 33.92 -17.29
N GLN A 506 -2.11 35.01 -17.29
CA GLN A 506 -0.65 35.05 -17.17
C GLN A 506 -0.27 35.52 -15.77
N LEU A 507 0.69 34.86 -15.14
CA LEU A 507 1.28 35.20 -13.86
C LEU A 507 2.78 35.40 -14.04
N VAL A 508 3.29 36.53 -13.56
CA VAL A 508 4.71 36.80 -13.40
C VAL A 508 4.90 37.22 -11.94
N GLU A 509 5.62 36.43 -11.17
CA GLU A 509 5.77 36.64 -9.73
C GLU A 509 7.25 36.56 -9.35
N PRO A 510 7.95 37.72 -9.28
CA PRO A 510 9.25 37.79 -8.64
C PRO A 510 9.11 37.51 -7.15
N ILE A 511 10.06 36.74 -6.63
CA ILE A 511 10.12 36.33 -5.22
C ILE A 511 11.52 36.65 -4.71
N ALA A 512 11.63 37.24 -3.56
CA ALA A 512 12.87 37.42 -2.83
C ALA A 512 12.67 37.10 -1.35
N ALA A 513 13.65 36.47 -0.75
CA ALA A 513 13.62 36.18 0.67
C ALA A 513 14.99 36.52 1.28
N VAL A 514 14.97 37.07 2.49
CA VAL A 514 16.15 37.35 3.29
C VAL A 514 16.00 36.62 4.60
N PHE A 515 17.00 35.87 4.96
CA PHE A 515 17.07 35.17 6.24
C PHE A 515 18.38 35.55 6.94
N ALA A 516 18.31 35.81 8.23
CA ALA A 516 19.47 36.19 9.03
C ALA A 516 19.43 35.46 10.38
N GLY A 517 20.51 34.78 10.71
CA GLY A 517 20.74 34.10 11.98
C GLY A 517 22.22 34.09 12.30
N PRO A 518 22.63 33.61 13.47
CA PRO A 518 24.03 33.44 13.83
C PRO A 518 24.75 32.46 12.88
N SER A 519 26.03 32.68 12.67
CA SER A 519 26.88 31.72 11.97
C SER A 519 27.35 30.62 12.92
N GLY A 520 27.49 29.37 12.45
CA GLY A 520 28.08 28.24 13.17
C GLY A 520 27.13 27.46 14.06
N GLY A 521 26.60 27.99 15.14
CA GLY A 521 25.63 27.32 16.01
C GLY A 521 26.15 26.06 16.70
N ASN A 522 27.45 25.99 17.03
CA ASN A 522 28.11 24.84 17.68
C ASN A 522 28.01 23.52 16.90
N GLN A 523 27.77 23.60 15.59
CA GLN A 523 27.47 22.45 14.72
C GLN A 523 28.59 21.40 14.72
N HIS A 524 29.85 21.83 14.87
CA HIS A 524 31.02 20.94 14.89
C HIS A 524 31.03 19.94 16.08
N ARG A 525 30.15 20.09 17.06
CA ARG A 525 30.00 19.18 18.21
C ARG A 525 28.71 18.35 18.14
N ILE A 526 27.93 18.49 17.10
CA ILE A 526 26.63 17.82 16.99
C ILE A 526 26.71 16.76 15.92
N PRO A 527 26.53 15.47 16.27
CA PRO A 527 26.39 14.41 15.28
C PRO A 527 25.20 14.69 14.36
N ASP A 528 25.31 14.29 13.11
CA ASP A 528 24.21 14.37 12.16
C ASP A 528 23.51 13.02 12.08
N GLU A 529 22.33 12.91 12.69
CA GLU A 529 21.55 11.69 12.75
C GLU A 529 20.32 11.74 11.81
N ASP A 530 19.86 12.94 11.44
CA ASP A 530 18.61 13.10 10.72
C ASP A 530 18.61 14.19 9.60
N SER A 531 19.79 14.74 9.27
CA SER A 531 19.89 15.84 8.30
C SER A 531 20.80 15.53 7.09
N LEU A 532 21.20 14.27 6.90
CA LEU A 532 22.15 13.83 5.86
C LEU A 532 21.59 13.95 4.43
N ASP A 533 20.30 13.69 4.25
CA ASP A 533 19.68 13.62 2.93
C ASP A 533 19.16 15.00 2.49
N PHE A 534 20.07 15.84 2.01
CA PHE A 534 19.75 17.17 1.50
C PHE A 534 20.30 17.38 0.08
N ASP A 535 19.38 17.55 -0.87
CA ASP A 535 19.68 17.98 -2.25
C ASP A 535 18.91 19.28 -2.55
N PHE A 536 19.64 20.39 -2.75
CA PHE A 536 19.05 21.70 -2.95
C PHE A 536 18.22 21.76 -4.22
N SER A 537 16.97 22.14 -4.07
CA SER A 537 15.99 22.13 -5.15
C SER A 537 15.12 23.40 -5.16
N ALA A 538 14.31 23.57 -6.20
CA ALA A 538 13.37 24.69 -6.29
C ALA A 538 12.33 24.67 -5.16
N THR A 539 12.03 23.53 -4.56
CA THR A 539 11.09 23.40 -3.44
C THR A 539 11.64 23.93 -2.14
N ASP A 540 12.97 23.93 -1.99
CA ASP A 540 13.65 24.33 -0.76
C ASP A 540 14.09 25.80 -0.79
N LEU A 541 14.15 26.41 -1.98
CA LEU A 541 14.77 27.70 -2.23
C LEU A 541 14.34 28.79 -1.24
N PHE A 542 13.04 28.93 -0.98
CA PHE A 542 12.48 29.99 -0.14
C PHE A 542 12.07 29.52 1.26
N ARG A 543 12.52 28.32 1.68
CA ARG A 543 12.22 27.81 3.02
C ARG A 543 13.13 28.48 4.06
N PRO A 544 12.62 28.83 5.26
CA PRO A 544 13.44 29.35 6.36
C PRO A 544 14.51 28.33 6.79
N ASP A 545 14.09 27.09 7.00
CA ASP A 545 14.94 25.93 7.23
C ASP A 545 14.80 24.98 6.04
N ARG A 546 15.92 24.72 5.36
CA ARG A 546 15.98 23.93 4.13
C ARG A 546 16.40 22.50 4.37
N LEU A 547 17.01 22.24 5.52
CA LEU A 547 17.53 20.91 5.86
C LEU A 547 16.43 20.06 6.49
N PRO A 548 16.44 18.76 6.22
CA PRO A 548 15.61 17.83 6.97
C PRO A 548 16.11 17.72 8.42
N GLY A 549 15.27 17.23 9.32
CA GLY A 549 15.63 16.94 10.69
C GLY A 549 15.94 18.16 11.57
N TYR A 550 16.76 17.94 12.57
CA TYR A 550 17.09 18.94 13.60
C TYR A 550 18.60 19.12 13.82
N ASP A 551 19.44 18.24 13.29
CA ASP A 551 20.84 18.23 13.67
C ASP A 551 21.64 19.29 12.95
N VAL A 552 21.49 19.43 11.65
CA VAL A 552 22.15 20.47 10.87
C VAL A 552 21.25 21.69 10.71
N LEU A 553 21.83 22.88 10.85
CA LEU A 553 21.14 24.16 10.71
C LEU A 553 21.60 24.92 9.46
N ASP A 554 20.64 25.56 8.82
CA ASP A 554 20.90 26.51 7.75
C ASP A 554 21.31 27.88 8.32
N THR A 555 22.55 27.97 8.80
CA THR A 555 23.10 29.10 9.57
C THR A 555 23.55 30.28 8.71
N GLY A 556 23.71 31.47 9.34
CA GLY A 556 24.24 32.68 8.73
C GLY A 556 23.17 33.52 8.01
N GLN A 557 23.65 34.45 7.18
CA GLN A 557 22.80 35.36 6.42
C GLN A 557 22.72 34.90 4.96
N ARG A 558 21.51 34.88 4.40
CA ARG A 558 21.29 34.56 3.00
C ARG A 558 20.18 35.37 2.37
N VAL A 559 20.29 35.51 1.07
CA VAL A 559 19.26 36.10 0.19
C VAL A 559 18.92 35.06 -0.86
N ASP A 560 17.66 34.71 -0.92
CA ASP A 560 17.11 33.80 -1.93
C ASP A 560 16.28 34.62 -2.91
N TYR A 561 16.46 34.40 -4.22
CA TYR A 561 15.72 35.15 -5.23
C TYR A 561 15.31 34.23 -6.38
N GLY A 562 14.19 34.53 -6.99
CA GLY A 562 13.68 33.74 -8.09
C GLY A 562 12.50 34.37 -8.78
N LEU A 563 12.11 33.73 -9.86
CA LEU A 563 10.99 34.14 -10.69
C LEU A 563 10.06 32.95 -10.92
N LYS A 564 8.79 33.16 -10.60
CA LYS A 564 7.74 32.21 -10.91
C LYS A 564 6.91 32.73 -12.07
N LEU A 565 6.74 31.90 -13.08
CA LEU A 565 5.92 32.16 -14.24
C LEU A 565 4.74 31.20 -14.27
N GLY A 566 3.58 31.69 -14.65
CA GLY A 566 2.38 30.87 -14.81
C GLY A 566 1.59 31.31 -16.04
N LEU A 567 1.14 30.34 -16.82
CA LEU A 567 0.18 30.54 -17.89
C LEU A 567 -0.92 29.50 -17.74
N TYR A 568 -2.15 29.98 -17.65
CA TYR A 568 -3.33 29.13 -17.48
C TYR A 568 -4.30 29.48 -18.60
N ASP A 569 -4.79 28.48 -19.32
CA ASP A 569 -5.79 28.68 -20.36
C ASP A 569 -7.19 28.23 -19.91
N ASP A 570 -8.21 28.74 -20.56
CA ASP A 570 -9.62 28.46 -20.23
C ASP A 570 -10.04 27.03 -20.55
N ARG A 571 -9.21 26.26 -21.26
CA ARG A 571 -9.42 24.84 -21.59
C ARG A 571 -8.81 23.91 -20.55
N GLY A 572 -8.28 24.47 -19.45
CA GLY A 572 -7.67 23.74 -18.34
C GLY A 572 -6.17 23.45 -18.49
N GLY A 573 -5.53 24.01 -19.53
CA GLY A 573 -4.08 23.93 -19.67
C GLY A 573 -3.37 24.78 -18.64
N SER A 574 -2.27 24.27 -18.07
CA SER A 574 -1.44 24.98 -17.11
C SER A 574 0.05 24.80 -17.42
N TYR A 575 0.76 25.92 -17.37
CA TYR A 575 2.20 25.99 -17.63
C TYR A 575 2.83 26.79 -16.50
N ARG A 576 3.70 26.17 -15.73
CA ARG A 576 4.31 26.78 -14.55
C ARG A 576 5.82 26.60 -14.60
N MET A 577 6.54 27.64 -14.25
CA MET A 577 8.00 27.61 -14.11
C MET A 577 8.40 28.34 -12.85
N LEU A 578 9.34 27.81 -12.12
CA LEU A 578 10.06 28.47 -11.05
C LEU A 578 11.55 28.31 -11.33
N VAL A 579 12.30 29.39 -11.27
CA VAL A 579 13.76 29.38 -11.34
C VAL A 579 14.31 30.34 -10.28
N GLY A 580 15.41 29.96 -9.66
CA GLY A 580 16.03 30.86 -8.70
C GLY A 580 17.36 30.34 -8.16
N GLN A 581 17.92 31.12 -7.25
CA GLN A 581 19.26 30.93 -6.71
C GLN A 581 19.35 31.53 -5.31
N SER A 582 20.29 31.07 -4.51
CA SER A 582 20.56 31.54 -3.15
C SER A 582 21.97 32.12 -3.06
N TYR A 583 22.11 33.27 -2.40
CA TYR A 583 23.40 33.87 -2.07
C TYR A 583 23.59 33.95 -0.57
N ARG A 584 24.72 33.48 -0.04
CA ARG A 584 25.11 33.52 1.36
C ARG A 584 26.23 34.54 1.60
N ALA A 585 26.16 35.26 2.69
CA ALA A 585 27.25 36.14 3.12
C ALA A 585 28.51 35.34 3.49
N GLU A 586 28.31 34.19 4.17
CA GLU A 586 29.36 33.28 4.59
C GLU A 586 29.06 31.85 4.15
N ARG A 587 30.11 31.08 3.84
CA ARG A 587 29.97 29.68 3.52
C ARG A 587 29.51 28.90 4.77
N ASN A 588 28.56 28.01 4.64
CA ASN A 588 28.21 27.04 5.68
C ASN A 588 28.92 25.71 5.38
N PRO A 589 30.00 25.37 6.14
CA PRO A 589 30.79 24.16 5.87
C PRO A 589 30.05 22.87 6.26
N PHE A 590 28.93 22.93 6.92
CA PHE A 590 28.15 21.78 7.39
C PHE A 590 27.06 21.35 6.41
N LEU A 591 26.87 22.08 5.32
CA LEU A 591 25.99 21.63 4.24
C LEU A 591 26.67 20.51 3.47
N PRO A 592 25.93 19.44 3.08
CA PRO A 592 26.46 18.32 2.35
C PRO A 592 27.18 18.77 1.07
N LEU A 593 28.33 18.16 0.79
CA LEU A 593 29.06 18.41 -0.44
C LEU A 593 28.26 17.95 -1.66
N ALA A 594 28.37 18.68 -2.75
CA ALA A 594 27.59 18.46 -3.95
C ALA A 594 26.05 18.65 -3.78
N SER A 595 25.58 19.10 -2.62
CA SER A 595 24.17 19.45 -2.41
C SER A 595 23.72 20.63 -3.28
N GLY A 596 24.64 21.47 -3.75
CA GLY A 596 24.38 22.67 -4.55
C GLY A 596 24.16 23.94 -3.73
N ALA A 597 24.16 23.87 -2.40
CA ALA A 597 24.00 25.01 -1.50
C ALA A 597 25.23 25.27 -0.61
N GLU A 598 26.28 24.47 -0.73
CA GLU A 598 27.48 24.50 0.10
C GLU A 598 28.40 25.71 -0.14
N HIS A 599 28.21 26.44 -1.23
CA HIS A 599 28.99 27.62 -1.57
C HIS A 599 28.26 28.94 -1.24
N ARG A 600 28.96 30.08 -1.31
CA ARG A 600 28.35 31.39 -1.14
C ARG A 600 27.23 31.64 -2.14
N LEU A 601 27.48 31.34 -3.41
CA LEU A 601 26.46 31.34 -4.46
C LEU A 601 26.05 29.89 -4.69
N SER A 602 24.77 29.57 -4.53
CA SER A 602 24.26 28.22 -4.79
C SER A 602 24.23 27.88 -6.27
N ASP A 603 24.02 26.65 -6.58
CA ASP A 603 23.61 26.22 -7.91
C ASP A 603 22.25 26.88 -8.27
N VAL A 604 21.96 26.99 -9.57
CA VAL A 604 20.68 27.47 -10.07
C VAL A 604 19.70 26.31 -10.05
N VAL A 605 18.58 26.50 -9.35
CA VAL A 605 17.51 25.48 -9.26
C VAL A 605 16.25 25.92 -9.94
N GLY A 606 15.54 24.96 -10.52
CA GLY A 606 14.28 25.27 -11.15
C GLY A 606 13.36 24.07 -11.33
N SER A 607 12.10 24.38 -11.60
CA SER A 607 11.09 23.41 -11.97
C SER A 607 10.19 23.97 -13.06
N VAL A 608 9.86 23.14 -14.04
CA VAL A 608 8.90 23.44 -15.11
C VAL A 608 7.84 22.35 -15.08
N VAL A 609 6.59 22.76 -15.03
CA VAL A 609 5.43 21.86 -15.10
C VAL A 609 4.55 22.31 -16.25
N LEU A 610 4.36 21.46 -17.24
CA LEU A 610 3.55 21.71 -18.42
C LEU A 610 2.43 20.67 -18.45
N ALA A 611 1.20 21.11 -18.31
CA ALA A 611 -0.01 20.31 -18.43
C ALA A 611 -0.97 21.00 -19.40
N PRO A 612 -0.70 20.94 -20.73
CA PRO A 612 -1.52 21.63 -21.74
C PRO A 612 -2.92 21.03 -21.89
N SER A 613 -3.11 19.80 -21.42
CA SER A 613 -4.40 19.09 -21.43
C SER A 613 -4.36 17.96 -20.42
N SER A 614 -5.51 17.31 -20.20
CA SER A 614 -5.60 16.07 -19.38
C SER A 614 -4.83 14.87 -19.98
N TYR A 615 -4.33 15.01 -21.20
CA TYR A 615 -3.61 13.95 -21.92
C TYR A 615 -2.09 14.09 -21.87
N LEU A 616 -1.56 15.18 -21.34
CA LEU A 616 -0.11 15.42 -21.30
C LEU A 616 0.27 16.18 -20.05
N ASP A 617 1.12 15.54 -19.24
CA ASP A 617 1.81 16.13 -18.11
C ASP A 617 3.32 15.96 -18.30
N LEU A 618 4.06 17.06 -18.23
CA LEU A 618 5.52 17.08 -18.22
C LEU A 618 5.99 17.84 -16.99
N THR A 619 6.85 17.22 -16.22
CA THR A 619 7.54 17.83 -15.08
C THR A 619 9.03 17.75 -15.32
N TYR A 620 9.72 18.87 -15.30
CA TYR A 620 11.16 18.96 -15.36
C TYR A 620 11.68 19.70 -14.12
N ARG A 621 12.52 19.05 -13.33
CA ARG A 621 13.26 19.64 -12.21
C ARG A 621 14.72 19.58 -12.52
N PHE A 622 15.43 20.67 -12.23
CA PHE A 622 16.84 20.76 -12.56
C PHE A 622 17.63 21.53 -11.50
N ARG A 623 18.89 21.18 -11.41
CA ARG A 623 19.94 21.92 -10.72
C ARG A 623 21.12 22.07 -11.66
N LEU A 624 21.53 23.30 -11.91
CA LEU A 624 22.62 23.66 -12.81
C LEU A 624 23.77 24.25 -12.01
N ASP A 625 24.99 23.92 -12.39
CA ASP A 625 26.18 24.51 -11.77
C ASP A 625 26.15 26.02 -11.83
N ARG A 626 26.55 26.67 -10.75
CA ARG A 626 26.54 28.14 -10.59
C ARG A 626 27.48 28.90 -11.54
N LYS A 627 28.50 28.24 -12.11
CA LYS A 627 29.53 28.89 -12.93
C LYS A 627 29.29 28.73 -14.43
N ASP A 628 29.06 27.50 -14.85
CA ASP A 628 28.98 27.12 -16.27
C ASP A 628 27.62 26.60 -16.71
N LEU A 629 26.63 26.57 -15.76
CA LEU A 629 25.27 26.10 -15.99
C LEU A 629 25.20 24.63 -16.51
N THR A 630 26.25 23.84 -16.27
CA THR A 630 26.18 22.41 -16.56
C THR A 630 25.21 21.69 -15.64
N ASN A 631 24.59 20.62 -16.14
CA ASN A 631 23.63 19.82 -15.38
C ASN A 631 24.30 19.12 -14.19
N ARG A 632 23.83 19.39 -12.99
CA ARG A 632 24.23 18.71 -11.75
C ARG A 632 23.21 17.64 -11.36
N SER A 633 21.94 17.97 -11.37
CA SER A 633 20.85 17.04 -11.09
C SER A 633 19.69 17.38 -12.01
N GLN A 634 19.00 16.36 -12.51
CA GLN A 634 17.79 16.56 -13.27
C GLN A 634 16.84 15.39 -13.12
N GLN A 635 15.57 15.73 -13.11
CA GLN A 635 14.46 14.77 -13.12
C GLN A 635 13.46 15.21 -14.19
N ILE A 636 13.17 14.32 -15.12
CA ILE A 636 12.16 14.54 -16.15
C ILE A 636 11.07 13.49 -15.97
N GLY A 637 9.85 13.93 -15.73
CA GLY A 637 8.68 13.08 -15.69
C GLY A 637 7.75 13.45 -16.84
N VAL A 638 7.32 12.48 -17.62
CA VAL A 638 6.35 12.66 -18.71
C VAL A 638 5.24 11.64 -18.52
N SER A 639 3.98 12.09 -18.65
CA SER A 639 2.84 11.20 -18.74
C SER A 639 1.95 11.66 -19.88
N ALA A 640 1.73 10.79 -20.86
CA ALA A 640 1.05 11.13 -22.12
C ALA A 640 0.01 10.08 -22.49
N GLY A 641 -1.09 10.54 -23.06
CA GLY A 641 -2.17 9.73 -23.63
C GLY A 641 -3.47 9.74 -22.85
N PRO A 642 -4.56 9.29 -23.48
CA PRO A 642 -5.85 9.12 -22.82
C PRO A 642 -5.83 7.92 -21.88
N GLN A 643 -6.86 7.76 -21.04
CA GLN A 643 -6.99 6.62 -20.11
C GLN A 643 -6.95 5.24 -20.79
N SER A 644 -7.31 5.16 -22.08
CA SER A 644 -7.23 3.92 -22.85
C SER A 644 -5.82 3.56 -23.33
N PHE A 645 -4.93 4.54 -23.42
CA PHE A 645 -3.53 4.36 -23.80
C PHE A 645 -2.69 5.43 -23.13
N ARG A 646 -2.05 5.07 -22.02
CA ARG A 646 -1.21 6.01 -21.27
C ARG A 646 0.22 5.49 -21.17
N VAL A 647 1.17 6.36 -21.48
CA VAL A 647 2.59 6.10 -21.33
C VAL A 647 3.15 7.11 -20.34
N SER A 648 3.92 6.63 -19.41
CA SER A 648 4.66 7.45 -18.45
C SER A 648 6.14 7.10 -18.51
N GLY A 649 7.00 8.12 -18.41
CA GLY A 649 8.43 7.96 -18.38
C GLY A 649 9.04 8.87 -17.31
N ASN A 650 10.05 8.36 -16.60
CA ASN A 650 10.85 9.13 -15.66
C ASN A 650 12.32 8.94 -15.98
N PHE A 651 13.03 10.05 -16.16
CA PHE A 651 14.48 10.09 -16.22
C PHE A 651 15.01 10.78 -14.98
N LEU A 652 15.99 10.17 -14.33
CA LEU A 652 16.64 10.68 -13.13
C LEU A 652 18.15 10.71 -13.33
N LEU A 653 18.76 11.86 -13.11
CA LEU A 653 20.20 12.06 -12.99
C LEU A 653 20.51 12.55 -11.58
N ILE A 654 21.28 11.77 -10.83
CA ILE A 654 21.82 12.13 -9.51
C ILE A 654 23.34 12.25 -9.65
N PRO A 655 23.98 13.32 -9.12
CA PRO A 655 25.42 13.44 -9.17
C PRO A 655 26.12 12.35 -8.34
N ALA A 656 27.39 12.14 -8.58
CA ALA A 656 28.19 11.28 -7.72
C ALA A 656 28.22 11.87 -6.30
N GLN A 657 27.98 11.03 -5.31
CA GLN A 657 28.17 11.40 -3.92
C GLN A 657 29.65 11.51 -3.61
N GLN A 658 30.04 12.54 -2.87
CA GLN A 658 31.43 12.75 -2.48
C GLN A 658 31.81 11.75 -1.37
N PRO A 659 33.12 11.46 -1.18
CA PRO A 659 33.59 10.51 -0.16
C PRO A 659 33.08 10.80 1.28
N ASN A 660 32.76 12.03 1.58
CA ASN A 660 32.24 12.43 2.90
C ASN A 660 30.78 12.11 3.12
N GLU A 661 30.04 11.77 2.05
CA GLU A 661 28.65 11.31 2.05
C GLU A 661 28.61 9.79 1.81
N ALA A 662 29.76 9.16 1.82
CA ALA A 662 29.88 7.73 1.63
C ALA A 662 29.44 7.00 2.89
N GLU A 663 28.62 5.99 2.70
CA GLU A 663 28.29 5.05 3.75
C GLU A 663 29.54 4.28 4.16
N ILE A 664 30.05 4.53 5.37
CA ILE A 664 31.23 3.83 5.90
C ILE A 664 30.75 2.47 6.38
N ILE A 665 31.23 1.40 5.76
CA ILE A 665 30.98 0.04 6.23
C ILE A 665 31.76 -0.18 7.53
N PRO A 666 31.13 -0.25 8.70
CA PRO A 666 31.81 -0.20 9.99
C PRO A 666 32.74 -1.37 10.26
N THR A 667 32.52 -2.51 9.61
CA THR A 667 33.34 -3.72 9.77
C THR A 667 34.67 -3.68 9.05
N THR A 668 34.78 -2.84 8.01
CA THR A 668 36.02 -2.78 7.19
C THR A 668 36.67 -1.41 7.18
N GLY A 669 35.98 -0.37 7.69
CA GLY A 669 36.44 1.02 7.60
C GLY A 669 36.50 1.56 6.15
N GLN A 670 35.83 0.87 5.22
CA GLN A 670 35.78 1.23 3.81
C GLN A 670 34.50 2.04 3.53
N SER A 671 34.64 3.08 2.74
CA SER A 671 33.53 3.92 2.33
C SER A 671 32.88 3.39 1.04
N LEU A 672 31.55 3.34 1.01
CA LEU A 672 30.79 3.09 -0.20
C LEU A 672 30.62 4.43 -0.93
N VAL A 673 31.44 4.72 -1.92
CA VAL A 673 31.25 5.89 -2.79
C VAL A 673 30.25 5.53 -3.85
N LEU A 674 29.06 6.13 -3.78
CA LEU A 674 28.07 6.01 -4.84
C LEU A 674 28.45 6.94 -5.99
N GLY A 675 28.74 6.36 -7.14
CA GLY A 675 29.01 7.12 -8.36
C GLY A 675 27.76 7.84 -8.88
N LYS A 676 27.95 8.68 -9.90
CA LYS A 676 26.85 9.29 -10.66
C LYS A 676 25.83 8.21 -11.04
N ARG A 677 24.53 8.48 -10.84
CA ARG A 677 23.46 7.56 -11.18
C ARG A 677 22.55 8.17 -12.25
N GLU A 678 22.36 7.45 -13.33
CA GLU A 678 21.38 7.76 -14.39
C GLU A 678 20.41 6.59 -14.52
N GLN A 679 19.12 6.88 -14.41
CA GLN A 679 18.09 5.88 -14.45
C GLN A 679 16.93 6.35 -15.34
N LEU A 680 16.40 5.45 -16.15
CA LEU A 680 15.25 5.69 -16.99
C LEU A 680 14.17 4.63 -16.70
N SER A 681 12.98 5.06 -16.37
CA SER A 681 11.84 4.17 -16.11
C SER A 681 10.71 4.48 -17.07
N PHE A 682 10.06 3.44 -17.60
CA PHE A 682 8.88 3.52 -18.44
C PHE A 682 7.76 2.69 -17.81
N ASP A 683 6.54 3.20 -17.93
CA ASP A 683 5.31 2.49 -17.68
C ASP A 683 4.34 2.78 -18.82
N ALA A 684 3.75 1.74 -19.40
CA ALA A 684 2.75 1.87 -20.45
C ALA A 684 1.54 1.01 -20.11
N THR A 685 0.37 1.61 -20.15
CA THR A 685 -0.91 0.90 -19.99
C THR A 685 -1.74 1.10 -21.23
N VAL A 686 -2.20 0.01 -21.83
CA VAL A 686 -3.00 -0.02 -23.05
C VAL A 686 -4.27 -0.80 -22.79
N ARG A 687 -5.43 -0.19 -22.96
CA ARG A 687 -6.72 -0.85 -22.94
C ARG A 687 -7.09 -1.29 -24.36
N LEU A 688 -6.88 -2.58 -24.65
CA LEU A 688 -7.14 -3.15 -25.99
C LEU A 688 -8.65 -3.25 -26.29
N THR A 689 -9.40 -3.65 -25.28
CA THR A 689 -10.87 -3.75 -25.35
C THR A 689 -11.46 -3.30 -24.02
N ARG A 690 -12.77 -3.34 -23.86
CA ARG A 690 -13.41 -3.09 -22.54
C ARG A 690 -13.02 -4.11 -21.47
N TYR A 691 -12.46 -5.25 -21.85
CA TYR A 691 -12.10 -6.34 -20.95
C TYR A 691 -10.59 -6.58 -20.86
N TRP A 692 -9.82 -6.28 -21.91
CA TRP A 692 -8.39 -6.55 -21.98
C TRP A 692 -7.57 -5.28 -21.84
N SER A 693 -6.60 -5.30 -20.96
CA SER A 693 -5.54 -4.31 -20.84
C SER A 693 -4.17 -4.97 -20.82
N LEU A 694 -3.19 -4.28 -21.38
CA LEU A 694 -1.77 -4.60 -21.26
C LEU A 694 -1.08 -3.55 -20.42
N ARG A 695 -0.19 -3.97 -19.56
CA ARG A 695 0.72 -3.09 -18.84
C ARG A 695 2.14 -3.55 -19.06
N GLY A 696 3.03 -2.63 -19.39
CA GLY A 696 4.46 -2.85 -19.52
C GLY A 696 5.21 -1.88 -18.64
N THR A 697 6.23 -2.36 -17.93
CA THR A 697 7.14 -1.52 -17.15
C THR A 697 8.57 -1.91 -17.45
N GLU A 698 9.45 -0.91 -17.52
CA GLU A 698 10.89 -1.11 -17.73
C GLU A 698 11.65 -0.08 -16.91
N THR A 699 12.69 -0.51 -16.21
CA THR A 699 13.63 0.37 -15.50
C THR A 699 15.04 0.04 -15.93
N LEU A 700 15.70 1.00 -16.55
CA LEU A 700 17.05 0.89 -17.11
C LEU A 700 18.05 1.68 -16.26
N ASN A 701 19.18 1.08 -15.95
CA ASN A 701 20.34 1.77 -15.45
C ASN A 701 21.18 2.24 -16.65
N LEU A 702 21.32 3.56 -16.81
CA LEU A 702 22.11 4.20 -17.85
C LEU A 702 23.48 4.63 -17.34
N THR A 703 23.79 4.35 -16.08
CA THR A 703 24.99 4.82 -15.41
C THR A 703 26.23 4.10 -15.93
N ASN A 704 27.21 4.87 -16.33
CA ASN A 704 28.56 4.40 -16.61
C ASN A 704 29.46 4.73 -15.41
N SER A 705 29.28 4.03 -14.30
CA SER A 705 30.02 4.27 -13.06
C SER A 705 30.52 2.97 -12.45
N THR A 706 31.56 3.06 -11.66
CA THR A 706 32.03 1.98 -10.80
C THR A 706 31.59 2.27 -9.38
N ASN A 707 30.88 1.33 -8.76
CA ASN A 707 30.67 1.35 -7.32
C ASN A 707 31.86 0.71 -6.63
N LEU A 708 32.36 1.33 -5.58
CA LEU A 708 33.35 0.71 -4.72
C LEU A 708 32.63 -0.12 -3.67
N VAL A 709 32.66 -1.43 -3.83
CA VAL A 709 32.14 -2.38 -2.83
C VAL A 709 33.33 -3.01 -2.14
N ASN A 710 33.49 -2.80 -0.85
CA ASN A 710 34.64 -3.28 -0.06
C ASN A 710 36.01 -2.85 -0.64
N GLY A 711 36.11 -1.62 -1.16
CA GLY A 711 37.33 -1.11 -1.80
C GLY A 711 37.65 -1.73 -3.16
N VAL A 712 36.81 -2.61 -3.67
CA VAL A 712 36.91 -3.19 -5.00
C VAL A 712 35.97 -2.43 -5.94
N ALA A 713 36.53 -1.91 -7.03
CA ALA A 713 35.75 -1.26 -8.07
C ALA A 713 34.89 -2.29 -8.79
N VAL A 714 33.57 -2.25 -8.56
CA VAL A 714 32.58 -3.07 -9.26
C VAL A 714 31.99 -2.22 -10.37
N PRO A 715 32.32 -2.50 -11.65
CA PRO A 715 31.68 -1.78 -12.75
C PRO A 715 30.17 -2.04 -12.76
N GLN A 716 29.35 -1.00 -12.79
CA GLN A 716 27.94 -1.16 -13.13
C GLN A 716 27.82 -1.27 -14.65
N ALA A 717 27.16 -2.32 -15.11
CA ALA A 717 26.91 -2.49 -16.53
C ALA A 717 25.96 -1.38 -17.03
N VAL A 718 26.35 -0.68 -18.08
CA VAL A 718 25.57 0.37 -18.73
C VAL A 718 24.40 -0.26 -19.49
N ASN A 719 23.28 0.44 -19.56
CA ASN A 719 22.05 0.01 -20.26
C ASN A 719 21.52 -1.36 -19.77
N THR A 720 21.69 -1.61 -18.48
CA THR A 720 21.20 -2.84 -17.87
C THR A 720 19.75 -2.66 -17.44
N SER A 721 18.89 -3.58 -17.83
CA SER A 721 17.53 -3.67 -17.28
C SER A 721 17.64 -4.06 -15.81
N LEU A 722 17.21 -3.16 -14.93
CA LEU A 722 17.08 -3.43 -13.50
C LEU A 722 15.81 -4.22 -13.22
N TYR A 723 14.75 -3.88 -13.94
CA TYR A 723 13.46 -4.53 -13.85
C TYR A 723 12.67 -4.33 -15.13
N ALA A 724 12.13 -5.40 -15.66
CA ALA A 724 11.20 -5.38 -16.78
C ALA A 724 9.99 -6.24 -16.46
N SER A 725 8.81 -5.81 -16.83
CA SER A 725 7.62 -6.66 -16.75
C SER A 725 6.62 -6.35 -17.86
N ILE A 726 5.92 -7.39 -18.30
CA ILE A 726 4.76 -7.25 -19.16
C ILE A 726 3.62 -8.08 -18.55
N SER A 727 2.45 -7.46 -18.43
CA SER A 727 1.26 -8.10 -17.88
C SER A 727 0.08 -7.93 -18.83
N ALA A 728 -0.63 -9.02 -19.05
CA ALA A 728 -1.90 -9.05 -19.75
C ALA A 728 -3.01 -9.26 -18.72
N ILE A 729 -3.96 -8.35 -18.67
CA ILE A 729 -5.05 -8.34 -17.71
C ILE A 729 -6.36 -8.42 -18.48
N TYR A 730 -7.12 -9.46 -18.22
CA TYR A 730 -8.51 -9.59 -18.61
C TYR A 730 -9.40 -9.40 -17.39
N GLN A 731 -10.44 -8.64 -17.49
CA GLN A 731 -11.42 -8.45 -16.42
C GLN A 731 -12.80 -8.20 -17.01
N ASP A 732 -13.76 -9.02 -16.62
CA ASP A 732 -15.18 -8.82 -16.88
C ASP A 732 -16.01 -8.90 -15.58
N GLU A 733 -17.32 -9.05 -15.67
CA GLU A 733 -18.23 -9.10 -14.53
C GLU A 733 -18.15 -10.40 -13.72
N CYS A 734 -17.53 -11.45 -14.26
CA CYS A 734 -17.53 -12.77 -13.63
C CYS A 734 -16.16 -13.45 -13.52
N MET A 735 -15.15 -12.93 -14.17
CA MET A 735 -13.78 -13.44 -14.04
C MET A 735 -12.74 -12.36 -14.27
N ALA A 736 -11.58 -12.53 -13.65
CA ALA A 736 -10.38 -11.79 -13.98
C ALA A 736 -9.23 -12.78 -14.24
N PHE A 737 -8.42 -12.46 -15.23
CA PHE A 737 -7.19 -13.19 -15.55
C PHE A 737 -6.03 -12.21 -15.59
N ILE A 738 -4.92 -12.58 -14.97
CA ILE A 738 -3.65 -11.84 -15.05
C ILE A 738 -2.56 -12.82 -15.42
N GLY A 739 -1.90 -12.54 -16.54
CA GLY A 739 -0.65 -13.20 -16.92
C GLY A 739 0.47 -12.17 -16.90
N SER A 740 1.56 -12.44 -16.18
CA SER A 740 2.72 -11.55 -16.14
C SER A 740 4.01 -12.32 -16.34
N LEU A 741 4.90 -11.70 -17.10
CA LEU A 741 6.29 -12.08 -17.28
C LEU A 741 7.13 -10.94 -16.72
N SER A 742 8.01 -11.22 -15.77
CA SER A 742 8.90 -10.21 -15.20
C SER A 742 10.33 -10.72 -15.16
N GLN A 743 11.26 -9.78 -15.33
CA GLN A 743 12.69 -9.99 -15.23
C GLN A 743 13.27 -9.01 -14.21
N SER A 744 14.06 -9.52 -13.28
CA SER A 744 14.89 -8.70 -12.40
C SER A 744 16.34 -8.82 -12.81
N GLY A 745 16.99 -7.69 -13.07
CA GLY A 745 18.43 -7.61 -13.35
C GLY A 745 19.26 -7.27 -12.13
N ILE A 746 18.62 -7.11 -10.97
CA ILE A 746 19.32 -6.71 -9.74
C ILE A 746 20.10 -7.91 -9.19
N VAL A 747 21.39 -7.67 -8.90
CA VAL A 747 22.27 -8.60 -8.20
C VAL A 747 22.41 -8.12 -6.77
N ASN A 748 21.95 -8.92 -5.81
CA ASN A 748 22.07 -8.61 -4.38
C ASN A 748 22.71 -9.82 -3.65
N GLY A 749 24.04 -9.79 -3.50
CA GLY A 749 24.76 -10.90 -2.91
C GLY A 749 24.54 -12.21 -3.68
N PRO A 750 23.99 -13.26 -3.06
CA PRO A 750 23.74 -14.56 -3.71
C PRO A 750 22.53 -14.54 -4.66
N VAL A 751 21.71 -13.49 -4.63
CA VAL A 751 20.53 -13.40 -5.51
C VAL A 751 20.97 -13.05 -6.92
N LYS A 752 20.61 -13.93 -7.85
CA LYS A 752 20.94 -13.79 -9.27
C LYS A 752 19.80 -13.14 -10.03
N PRO A 753 20.11 -12.43 -11.13
CA PRO A 753 19.09 -11.98 -12.07
C PRO A 753 18.20 -13.17 -12.51
N GLY A 754 16.92 -12.93 -12.63
CA GLY A 754 15.99 -14.02 -12.92
C GLY A 754 14.76 -13.56 -13.68
N VAL A 755 14.13 -14.56 -14.32
CA VAL A 755 12.84 -14.40 -14.98
C VAL A 755 11.79 -15.10 -14.13
N SER A 756 10.65 -14.46 -13.94
CA SER A 756 9.50 -14.99 -13.23
C SER A 756 8.27 -14.94 -14.12
N VAL A 757 7.52 -16.02 -14.15
CA VAL A 757 6.21 -16.11 -14.81
C VAL A 757 5.17 -16.31 -13.74
N LEU A 758 4.16 -15.46 -13.75
CA LEU A 758 3.01 -15.56 -12.87
C LEU A 758 1.74 -15.55 -13.71
N PHE A 759 0.79 -16.41 -13.40
CA PHE A 759 -0.56 -16.21 -13.84
C PHE A 759 -1.54 -16.47 -12.70
N SER A 760 -2.66 -15.75 -12.75
CA SER A 760 -3.75 -15.86 -11.79
C SER A 760 -5.07 -15.71 -12.50
N VAL A 761 -6.05 -16.48 -12.05
CA VAL A 761 -7.44 -16.41 -12.52
C VAL A 761 -8.34 -16.31 -11.30
N VAL A 762 -9.20 -15.31 -11.29
CA VAL A 762 -10.22 -15.12 -10.26
C VAL A 762 -11.58 -15.43 -10.86
N PHE A 763 -12.32 -16.32 -10.24
CA PHE A 763 -13.68 -16.65 -10.62
C PHE A 763 -14.65 -16.07 -9.59
N LYS A 764 -15.59 -15.25 -10.01
CA LYS A 764 -16.64 -14.70 -9.14
C LYS A 764 -17.38 -15.86 -8.45
N ASN A 765 -17.54 -15.76 -7.13
CA ASN A 765 -18.20 -16.76 -6.26
C ASN A 765 -17.48 -18.11 -6.09
N LEU A 766 -16.34 -18.35 -6.75
CA LEU A 766 -15.54 -19.57 -6.56
C LEU A 766 -14.15 -19.29 -5.97
N GLY A 767 -13.62 -18.07 -6.12
CA GLY A 767 -12.31 -17.67 -5.60
C GLY A 767 -11.25 -17.44 -6.67
N GLU A 768 -10.00 -17.31 -6.23
CA GLU A 768 -8.84 -16.98 -7.06
C GLU A 768 -7.99 -18.25 -7.30
N ILE A 769 -7.52 -18.45 -8.54
CA ILE A 769 -6.56 -19.48 -8.92
C ILE A 769 -5.27 -18.82 -9.39
N GLY A 770 -4.14 -19.06 -8.71
CA GLY A 770 -2.83 -18.51 -9.09
C GLY A 770 -2.12 -17.79 -7.95
N GLY A 771 -1.09 -17.00 -8.25
CA GLY A 771 -0.36 -16.21 -7.26
C GLY A 771 -1.19 -15.07 -6.70
N THR A 772 -0.92 -14.67 -5.47
CA THR A 772 -1.65 -13.61 -4.75
C THR A 772 -1.69 -12.30 -5.55
N LEU A 773 -2.89 -11.87 -5.92
CA LEU A 773 -3.18 -10.60 -6.59
C LEU A 773 -3.11 -9.38 -5.66
N ALA A 774 -2.81 -9.56 -4.38
CA ALA A 774 -2.87 -8.49 -3.38
C ALA A 774 -2.08 -7.22 -3.74
N SER A 775 -1.07 -7.33 -4.62
CA SER A 775 -0.30 -6.17 -5.11
C SER A 775 -0.86 -5.50 -6.37
N PHE A 776 -1.86 -6.11 -7.05
CA PHE A 776 -2.42 -5.60 -8.31
C PHE A 776 -3.89 -5.20 -8.22
N ALA A 777 -4.54 -5.49 -7.09
CA ALA A 777 -5.97 -5.24 -6.89
C ALA A 777 -6.29 -3.81 -6.41
N SER A 778 -5.43 -2.83 -6.66
CA SER A 778 -5.93 -1.44 -6.64
C SER A 778 -6.86 -1.28 -7.82
N PRO A 779 -8.15 -0.96 -7.61
CA PRO A 779 -9.01 -0.62 -8.73
C PRO A 779 -8.34 0.53 -9.47
N LEU A 780 -8.10 0.31 -10.76
CA LEU A 780 -7.73 1.40 -11.67
C LEU A 780 -8.82 2.47 -11.55
N PRO A 781 -8.47 3.73 -11.29
CA PRO A 781 -9.43 4.82 -11.13
C PRO A 781 -10.34 4.99 -12.34
#